data_8a93e2ec36b839489e48f282017a92c7
#
_entry.id   8a93e2ec36b839489e48f282017a92c7
#
_cell.length_a   1.000
_cell.length_b   1.000
_cell.length_c   1.000
_cell.angle_alpha   90.00
_cell.angle_beta   90.00
_cell.angle_gamma   90.00
#
_symmetry.space_group_name_H-M   'P 1'
#
loop_
_entity.id
_entity.type
_entity.pdbx_description
1 polymer ?
#
loop_
_entity_poly.entity_id
_entity_poly.type
_entity_poly.pdbx_seq_one_letter_code
_entity_poly.pdbx_strand_id
1 'polypeptide(L)'
;MAESTKTEFKDTLNLPQTTLPMRANATVRELEIQKFWVENNIYEKMIGERDKTNSFVLHDGPPYLSSEKIHVGTALNKILKDILIKYKSQRGFYAPYVPGYDGHGLPIENAVVKTLKGGRHSISEAELRAKCREFAHKNLKGQESEFKRLGVLGNWEHPYLTINPEYEAEQVRVFGEMYKKGYIEKGLKPVYWCAACETALAEAEVEYADHTSTSIYVRFKFEDDAVQKIENILGSKTDKDIYAIIWTTTPWTIPSNMAISMHPRFVYTFFEYKNDIYVVAEELLNSFLNDVEWDEADIKVLGSCSGQDLELLNTKHPLLNRKSPIILGEHVTLDAGTGSVHTAPGHGLEDYEVGCKYGIEVFSPLDGRGVWTDTVGIDELVDVPYYKGNSMVIEMLQNCGALLKQQDIKHSYPHCWRCKKPVIYRATPQWFVKVDKFRDKALEAVHGVKWIPASGENRIGNMVESRTDWCISRQRAWGVPIPIFYCEDCGEVICNDSTIENVAKMFEKESSDAWVKYSAEELLPEGFVCPKCGKKHFRKEKDIMDVWFDSGVSWRAVVEKRSEELGHTPVDMYLEGSDQHRGWFQSSLLTSVATQGKAPYKQVLTHGFVFGEDGRKMSKSLGNFIRPDDIIKKYGADILRLWAASVDYRNDIKIGNNIVGQLVEIFKKTRNTARFLIGNLFDFNPETDYVEYDELKNIDKFALHKLNKLIEEVTVSFENYEFYKYFQSLQNFAAVDLSSFYLDIVKDRLYTAGKKSLSRRACQTVLFENLMALVKILAPVMPHQAEDIWQNVPEVQRGGLISILLSDWPVVNEKWNNPQLEEDFTKILKSREVVSRAIEPLRADKKVGSSLEVAVWIKAENDAILKANEKDLADIYIVSQANLAKEKPEDVLNEYVEDGYTVWVTKARGEKCTRCWKYRELNSDGICPDCVEAIK
;
A
#
# COMPACT_ATOMS: atom_id res chain seq x y z
N MET A 1 -74.49 11.30 33.31
CA MET A 1 -73.07 11.11 33.48
C MET A 1 -72.50 11.38 32.11
N ALA A 2 -71.89 12.52 31.87
CA ALA A 2 -71.27 12.86 30.64
C ALA A 2 -69.86 12.21 30.65
N GLU A 3 -69.64 11.24 29.76
CA GLU A 3 -68.29 10.78 29.50
C GLU A 3 -67.50 11.94 28.93
N SER A 4 -66.54 12.43 29.71
CA SER A 4 -65.55 13.38 29.20
C SER A 4 -64.72 12.65 28.16
N THR A 5 -64.93 12.94 26.85
CA THR A 5 -64.02 12.59 25.79
C THR A 5 -62.64 13.22 26.10
N LYS A 6 -61.73 12.45 26.62
CA LYS A 6 -60.33 12.85 26.76
C LYS A 6 -59.82 13.22 25.38
N THR A 7 -59.56 14.48 25.13
CA THR A 7 -58.95 14.98 23.92
C THR A 7 -57.58 14.31 23.72
N GLU A 8 -57.43 13.52 22.70
CA GLU A 8 -56.12 12.91 22.39
C GLU A 8 -55.25 13.98 21.73
N PHE A 9 -54.23 14.50 22.46
CA PHE A 9 -53.29 15.50 21.96
C PHE A 9 -52.17 14.93 21.08
N LYS A 10 -52.21 13.64 20.73
CA LYS A 10 -51.18 12.96 19.96
C LYS A 10 -50.95 13.58 18.61
N ASP A 11 -51.99 14.01 17.92
CA ASP A 11 -51.93 14.60 16.58
C ASP A 11 -51.39 16.06 16.56
N THR A 12 -51.24 16.65 17.74
CA THR A 12 -50.64 17.99 17.92
C THR A 12 -49.14 17.96 18.11
N LEU A 13 -48.54 16.77 18.19
CA LEU A 13 -47.09 16.62 18.37
C LEU A 13 -46.39 16.69 17.02
N ASN A 14 -45.21 17.35 16.99
CA ASN A 14 -44.37 17.41 15.81
C ASN A 14 -43.49 16.17 15.73
N LEU A 15 -44.10 15.00 15.42
CA LEU A 15 -43.34 13.75 15.34
C LEU A 15 -42.46 13.71 14.09
N PRO A 16 -41.27 13.08 14.14
CA PRO A 16 -40.35 13.00 13.02
C PRO A 16 -40.94 12.30 11.79
N GLN A 17 -40.71 12.87 10.60
CA GLN A 17 -41.13 12.32 9.31
C GLN A 17 -39.96 12.25 8.34
N THR A 18 -39.73 11.06 7.73
CA THR A 18 -38.64 10.91 6.78
C THR A 18 -38.89 9.73 5.85
N THR A 19 -38.48 9.87 4.61
CA THR A 19 -38.44 8.81 3.59
C THR A 19 -37.22 7.90 3.74
N LEU A 20 -36.18 8.31 4.50
CA LEU A 20 -34.97 7.50 4.71
C LEU A 20 -35.33 6.21 5.47
N PRO A 21 -35.17 5.00 4.84
CA PRO A 21 -35.53 3.75 5.49
C PRO A 21 -34.66 3.47 6.74
N MET A 22 -35.24 2.82 7.74
CA MET A 22 -34.50 2.42 8.94
C MET A 22 -33.36 1.44 8.63
N ARG A 23 -33.61 0.49 7.72
CA ARG A 23 -32.58 -0.45 7.25
C ARG A 23 -31.91 0.10 5.99
N ALA A 24 -30.59 0.10 5.98
CA ALA A 24 -29.80 0.62 4.86
C ALA A 24 -29.99 -0.21 3.59
N ASN A 25 -30.18 -1.54 3.71
CA ASN A 25 -30.20 -2.48 2.58
C ASN A 25 -29.04 -2.23 1.61
N ALA A 26 -27.82 -2.00 2.17
CA ALA A 26 -26.65 -1.47 1.46
C ALA A 26 -26.30 -2.27 0.20
N THR A 27 -26.39 -3.58 0.25
CA THR A 27 -26.04 -4.48 -0.88
C THR A 27 -26.87 -4.24 -2.15
N VAL A 28 -28.09 -3.69 -2.03
CA VAL A 28 -28.94 -3.33 -3.15
C VAL A 28 -28.87 -1.82 -3.41
N ARG A 29 -29.01 -1.02 -2.34
CA ARG A 29 -29.08 0.42 -2.45
C ARG A 29 -27.83 1.06 -3.04
N GLU A 30 -26.64 0.53 -2.73
CA GLU A 30 -25.37 0.99 -3.31
C GLU A 30 -25.34 0.85 -4.83
N LEU A 31 -25.92 -0.22 -5.39
CA LEU A 31 -25.98 -0.42 -6.84
C LEU A 31 -26.91 0.61 -7.53
N GLU A 32 -28.03 0.93 -6.89
CA GLU A 32 -28.93 1.99 -7.36
C GLU A 32 -28.25 3.35 -7.35
N ILE A 33 -27.46 3.64 -6.30
CA ILE A 33 -26.69 4.88 -6.16
C ILE A 33 -25.58 4.95 -7.22
N GLN A 34 -24.82 3.86 -7.44
CA GLN A 34 -23.81 3.83 -8.50
C GLN A 34 -24.41 4.05 -9.88
N LYS A 35 -25.59 3.47 -10.14
CA LYS A 35 -26.34 3.73 -11.36
C LYS A 35 -26.75 5.21 -11.48
N PHE A 36 -27.25 5.80 -10.39
CA PHE A 36 -27.58 7.23 -10.33
C PHE A 36 -26.36 8.11 -10.64
N TRP A 37 -25.17 7.79 -10.12
CA TRP A 37 -23.95 8.54 -10.39
C TRP A 37 -23.57 8.51 -11.88
N VAL A 38 -23.68 7.35 -12.53
CA VAL A 38 -23.41 7.19 -13.96
C VAL A 38 -24.42 7.95 -14.81
N GLU A 39 -25.74 7.76 -14.56
CA GLU A 39 -26.82 8.39 -15.31
C GLU A 39 -26.81 9.92 -15.23
N ASN A 40 -26.25 10.48 -14.15
CA ASN A 40 -26.16 11.92 -13.93
C ASN A 40 -24.78 12.50 -14.17
N ASN A 41 -23.81 11.71 -14.68
CA ASN A 41 -22.42 12.12 -14.95
C ASN A 41 -21.79 12.82 -13.72
N ILE A 42 -21.93 12.19 -12.53
CA ILE A 42 -21.49 12.83 -11.27
C ILE A 42 -19.97 13.04 -11.24
N TYR A 43 -19.17 12.11 -11.75
CA TYR A 43 -17.72 12.28 -11.81
C TYR A 43 -17.32 13.47 -12.69
N GLU A 44 -17.88 13.57 -13.89
CA GLU A 44 -17.60 14.64 -14.84
C GLU A 44 -17.99 16.01 -14.29
N LYS A 45 -19.14 16.08 -13.57
CA LYS A 45 -19.57 17.30 -12.87
C LYS A 45 -18.64 17.65 -11.72
N MET A 46 -18.25 16.64 -10.93
CA MET A 46 -17.35 16.84 -9.78
C MET A 46 -16.03 17.46 -10.18
N ILE A 47 -15.44 17.04 -11.31
CA ILE A 47 -14.20 17.63 -11.82
C ILE A 47 -14.43 18.88 -12.68
N GLY A 48 -15.52 18.90 -13.50
CA GLY A 48 -15.81 19.98 -14.46
C GLY A 48 -16.16 21.32 -13.81
N GLU A 49 -16.62 21.34 -12.57
CA GLU A 49 -16.94 22.55 -11.79
C GLU A 49 -15.74 23.15 -11.06
N ARG A 50 -14.57 22.50 -11.13
CA ARG A 50 -13.35 22.92 -10.43
C ARG A 50 -12.36 23.65 -11.33
N ASP A 51 -11.64 24.61 -10.77
CA ASP A 51 -10.62 25.37 -11.49
C ASP A 51 -9.38 24.51 -11.73
N LYS A 52 -9.05 24.28 -13.00
CA LYS A 52 -7.88 23.50 -13.44
C LYS A 52 -6.54 24.11 -12.99
N THR A 53 -6.49 25.42 -12.72
CA THR A 53 -5.27 26.06 -12.22
C THR A 53 -4.97 25.68 -10.77
N ASN A 54 -5.98 25.21 -10.01
CA ASN A 54 -5.84 24.67 -8.66
C ASN A 54 -6.01 23.15 -8.68
N SER A 55 -5.10 22.45 -9.37
CA SER A 55 -5.18 20.99 -9.53
C SER A 55 -4.46 20.24 -8.42
N PHE A 56 -4.97 19.05 -8.10
CA PHE A 56 -4.31 18.03 -7.29
C PHE A 56 -4.22 16.75 -8.10
N VAL A 57 -3.01 16.38 -8.52
CA VAL A 57 -2.77 15.24 -9.40
C VAL A 57 -2.28 14.05 -8.57
N LEU A 58 -3.14 13.06 -8.39
CA LEU A 58 -2.77 11.75 -7.87
C LEU A 58 -2.64 10.80 -9.06
N HIS A 59 -1.41 10.39 -9.37
CA HIS A 59 -1.17 9.42 -10.43
C HIS A 59 -1.36 7.99 -9.90
N ASP A 60 -2.15 7.20 -10.60
CA ASP A 60 -2.46 5.82 -10.22
C ASP A 60 -1.32 4.88 -10.62
N GLY A 61 -0.77 4.14 -9.65
CA GLY A 61 0.11 3.01 -9.95
C GLY A 61 -0.71 1.88 -10.59
N PRO A 62 -0.25 1.32 -11.72
CA PRO A 62 -1.05 0.39 -12.49
C PRO A 62 -1.07 -1.00 -11.85
N PRO A 63 -2.24 -1.51 -11.37
CA PRO A 63 -2.35 -2.88 -10.92
C PRO A 63 -2.15 -3.86 -12.06
N TYR A 64 -1.60 -5.01 -11.72
CA TYR A 64 -1.25 -6.07 -12.66
C TYR A 64 -2.49 -6.80 -13.18
N LEU A 65 -2.57 -7.00 -14.49
CA LEU A 65 -3.69 -7.70 -15.16
C LEU A 65 -3.54 -9.23 -15.17
N SER A 66 -2.98 -9.82 -14.10
CA SER A 66 -2.81 -11.27 -13.99
C SER A 66 -4.03 -12.02 -13.46
N SER A 67 -5.09 -11.33 -13.02
CA SER A 67 -6.32 -11.89 -12.46
C SER A 67 -7.50 -10.94 -12.67
N GLU A 68 -8.70 -11.49 -12.92
CA GLU A 68 -9.95 -10.73 -12.95
C GLU A 68 -10.38 -10.21 -11.57
N LYS A 69 -9.90 -10.85 -10.50
CA LYS A 69 -10.29 -10.59 -9.12
C LYS A 69 -9.21 -9.84 -8.37
N ILE A 70 -9.62 -8.82 -7.64
CA ILE A 70 -8.74 -8.06 -6.75
C ILE A 70 -8.63 -8.74 -5.37
N HIS A 71 -7.53 -8.49 -4.68
CA HIS A 71 -7.37 -8.86 -3.27
C HIS A 71 -7.63 -7.65 -2.35
N VAL A 72 -7.76 -7.91 -1.04
CA VAL A 72 -8.13 -6.85 -0.09
C VAL A 72 -7.10 -5.72 0.00
N GLY A 73 -5.82 -6.00 -0.25
CA GLY A 73 -4.78 -4.96 -0.32
C GLY A 73 -4.97 -4.03 -1.51
N THR A 74 -5.36 -4.56 -2.68
CA THR A 74 -5.69 -3.74 -3.86
C THR A 74 -6.96 -2.90 -3.60
N ALA A 75 -7.94 -3.47 -2.88
CA ALA A 75 -9.13 -2.74 -2.49
C ALA A 75 -8.79 -1.59 -1.52
N LEU A 76 -7.94 -1.83 -0.52
CA LEU A 76 -7.42 -0.81 0.39
C LEU A 76 -6.80 0.35 -0.39
N ASN A 77 -5.86 0.03 -1.29
CA ASN A 77 -5.16 1.00 -2.12
C ASN A 77 -6.11 1.90 -2.91
N LYS A 78 -7.04 1.31 -3.66
CA LYS A 78 -8.01 2.07 -4.46
C LYS A 78 -8.99 2.89 -3.60
N ILE A 79 -9.40 2.37 -2.44
CA ILE A 79 -10.25 3.09 -1.49
C ILE A 79 -9.52 4.33 -0.95
N LEU A 80 -8.26 4.21 -0.53
CA LEU A 80 -7.49 5.33 -0.01
C LEU A 80 -7.32 6.43 -1.07
N LYS A 81 -7.01 6.06 -2.31
CA LYS A 81 -6.94 7.01 -3.44
C LYS A 81 -8.26 7.74 -3.67
N ASP A 82 -9.36 7.01 -3.71
CA ASP A 82 -10.69 7.58 -3.95
C ASP A 82 -11.14 8.48 -2.79
N ILE A 83 -10.83 8.13 -1.53
CA ILE A 83 -11.08 9.00 -0.37
C ILE A 83 -10.35 10.34 -0.56
N LEU A 84 -9.08 10.31 -0.97
CA LEU A 84 -8.28 11.51 -1.20
C LEU A 84 -8.82 12.34 -2.35
N ILE A 85 -9.16 11.74 -3.47
CA ILE A 85 -9.72 12.43 -4.66
C ILE A 85 -11.03 13.13 -4.29
N LYS A 86 -11.96 12.43 -3.64
CA LYS A 86 -13.24 13.02 -3.20
C LYS A 86 -13.02 14.17 -2.20
N TYR A 87 -12.13 13.98 -1.21
CA TYR A 87 -11.79 15.04 -0.26
C TYR A 87 -11.17 16.25 -0.93
N LYS A 88 -10.16 16.07 -1.80
CA LYS A 88 -9.53 17.19 -2.51
C LYS A 88 -10.50 17.90 -3.43
N SER A 89 -11.41 17.18 -4.10
CA SER A 89 -12.49 17.81 -4.87
C SER A 89 -13.42 18.65 -3.99
N GLN A 90 -13.84 18.15 -2.82
CA GLN A 90 -14.64 18.94 -1.86
C GLN A 90 -13.86 20.15 -1.30
N ARG A 91 -12.53 20.10 -1.28
CA ARG A 91 -11.65 21.23 -0.91
C ARG A 91 -11.47 22.25 -2.04
N GLY A 92 -12.15 22.07 -3.17
CA GLY A 92 -12.10 22.99 -4.30
C GLY A 92 -10.99 22.69 -5.31
N PHE A 93 -10.24 21.59 -5.16
CA PHE A 93 -9.22 21.22 -6.15
C PHE A 93 -9.84 20.56 -7.37
N TYR A 94 -9.29 20.85 -8.54
CA TYR A 94 -9.45 20.01 -9.71
C TYR A 94 -8.63 18.73 -9.49
N ALA A 95 -9.29 17.64 -9.18
CA ALA A 95 -8.66 16.37 -8.79
C ALA A 95 -9.08 15.23 -9.71
N PRO A 96 -8.62 15.20 -10.98
CA PRO A 96 -8.94 14.14 -11.93
C PRO A 96 -8.26 12.84 -11.53
N TYR A 97 -8.94 11.73 -11.77
CA TYR A 97 -8.39 10.40 -11.52
C TYR A 97 -8.48 9.53 -12.77
N VAL A 98 -7.33 9.16 -13.31
CA VAL A 98 -7.19 8.27 -14.46
C VAL A 98 -6.68 6.91 -13.96
N PRO A 99 -7.54 5.87 -13.95
CA PRO A 99 -7.13 4.54 -13.56
C PRO A 99 -6.05 3.98 -14.49
N GLY A 100 -5.07 3.28 -13.92
CA GLY A 100 -4.01 2.63 -14.68
C GLY A 100 -4.05 1.13 -14.60
N TYR A 101 -3.45 0.45 -15.60
CA TYR A 101 -3.30 -1.01 -15.60
C TYR A 101 -2.00 -1.43 -16.26
N ASP A 102 -1.30 -2.40 -15.65
CA ASP A 102 -0.09 -3.02 -16.19
C ASP A 102 -0.43 -4.35 -16.87
N GLY A 103 -0.26 -4.38 -18.19
CA GLY A 103 -0.72 -5.46 -19.04
C GLY A 103 0.35 -6.36 -19.64
N HIS A 104 1.64 -6.13 -19.38
CA HIS A 104 2.75 -6.95 -19.89
C HIS A 104 3.34 -7.89 -18.83
N GLY A 105 4.34 -8.67 -19.26
CA GLY A 105 5.28 -9.38 -18.42
C GLY A 105 4.97 -10.84 -18.12
N LEU A 106 5.90 -11.44 -17.43
CA LEU A 106 5.97 -12.85 -17.09
C LEU A 106 4.70 -13.44 -16.44
N PRO A 107 3.99 -12.74 -15.53
CA PRO A 107 2.81 -13.30 -14.91
C PRO A 107 1.69 -13.62 -15.90
N ILE A 108 1.46 -12.73 -16.87
CA ILE A 108 0.41 -12.89 -17.88
C ILE A 108 0.82 -13.97 -18.88
N GLU A 109 2.06 -13.90 -19.38
CA GLU A 109 2.58 -14.90 -20.32
C GLU A 109 2.53 -16.32 -19.72
N ASN A 110 2.96 -16.49 -18.47
CA ASN A 110 2.89 -17.79 -17.79
C ASN A 110 1.45 -18.28 -17.56
N ALA A 111 0.52 -17.38 -17.30
CA ALA A 111 -0.90 -17.76 -17.17
C ALA A 111 -1.45 -18.29 -18.50
N VAL A 112 -1.12 -17.63 -19.60
CA VAL A 112 -1.50 -18.07 -20.96
C VAL A 112 -0.80 -19.37 -21.34
N VAL A 113 0.52 -19.47 -21.15
CA VAL A 113 1.32 -20.69 -21.49
C VAL A 113 0.80 -21.93 -20.76
N LYS A 114 0.33 -21.81 -19.51
CA LYS A 114 -0.29 -22.92 -18.77
C LYS A 114 -1.55 -23.47 -19.42
N THR A 115 -2.22 -22.70 -20.27
CA THR A 115 -3.41 -23.16 -21.02
C THR A 115 -3.05 -23.88 -22.33
N LEU A 116 -1.79 -23.77 -22.77
CA LEU A 116 -1.31 -24.37 -24.02
C LEU A 116 -0.85 -25.83 -23.81
N LYS A 117 -1.40 -26.78 -24.56
CA LYS A 117 -1.06 -28.22 -24.45
C LYS A 117 0.39 -28.56 -24.74
N GLY A 118 1.12 -27.73 -25.51
CA GLY A 118 2.51 -27.95 -25.90
C GLY A 118 3.50 -26.97 -25.27
N GLY A 119 3.05 -26.13 -24.29
CA GLY A 119 3.89 -25.09 -23.69
C GLY A 119 4.17 -23.91 -24.64
N ARG A 120 5.13 -23.07 -24.25
CA ARG A 120 5.46 -21.79 -24.91
C ARG A 120 5.81 -21.93 -26.41
N HIS A 121 6.55 -22.97 -26.74
CA HIS A 121 7.08 -23.20 -28.11
C HIS A 121 6.09 -23.90 -29.05
N SER A 122 4.86 -24.17 -28.61
CA SER A 122 3.83 -24.86 -29.40
C SER A 122 3.07 -23.94 -30.37
N ILE A 123 3.23 -22.64 -30.25
CA ILE A 123 2.60 -21.61 -31.10
C ILE A 123 3.62 -20.54 -31.48
N SER A 124 3.33 -19.76 -32.51
CA SER A 124 4.18 -18.62 -32.94
C SER A 124 4.18 -17.51 -31.87
N GLU A 125 5.22 -16.70 -31.88
CA GLU A 125 5.34 -15.54 -30.99
C GLU A 125 4.18 -14.57 -31.17
N ALA A 126 3.79 -14.30 -32.42
CA ALA A 126 2.65 -13.43 -32.72
C ALA A 126 1.33 -13.96 -32.13
N GLU A 127 1.08 -15.27 -32.21
CA GLU A 127 -0.09 -15.89 -31.61
C GLU A 127 -0.06 -15.85 -30.09
N LEU A 128 1.12 -16.04 -29.49
CA LEU A 128 1.30 -15.94 -28.04
C LEU A 128 0.99 -14.52 -27.55
N ARG A 129 1.52 -13.49 -28.24
CA ARG A 129 1.26 -12.08 -27.93
C ARG A 129 -0.23 -11.76 -28.04
N ALA A 130 -0.90 -12.19 -29.09
CA ALA A 130 -2.34 -12.00 -29.27
C ALA A 130 -3.16 -12.61 -28.12
N LYS A 131 -2.83 -13.84 -27.69
CA LYS A 131 -3.48 -14.50 -26.55
C LYS A 131 -3.21 -13.79 -25.20
N CYS A 132 -2.01 -13.26 -25.00
CA CYS A 132 -1.66 -12.50 -23.81
C CYS A 132 -2.44 -11.18 -23.76
N ARG A 133 -2.57 -10.48 -24.88
CA ARG A 133 -3.38 -9.25 -25.01
C ARG A 133 -4.86 -9.51 -24.71
N GLU A 134 -5.42 -10.58 -25.25
CA GLU A 134 -6.82 -10.97 -24.97
C GLU A 134 -7.01 -11.28 -23.48
N PHE A 135 -6.08 -12.02 -22.88
CA PHE A 135 -6.10 -12.34 -21.45
C PHE A 135 -6.03 -11.07 -20.57
N ALA A 136 -5.16 -10.12 -20.93
CA ALA A 136 -5.03 -8.85 -20.21
C ALA A 136 -6.33 -8.03 -20.30
N HIS A 137 -6.92 -7.89 -21.48
CA HIS A 137 -8.20 -7.17 -21.65
C HIS A 137 -9.38 -7.83 -20.92
N LYS A 138 -9.40 -9.15 -20.82
CA LYS A 138 -10.42 -9.86 -20.05
C LYS A 138 -10.27 -9.53 -18.56
N ASN A 139 -9.07 -9.58 -18.03
CA ASN A 139 -8.79 -9.28 -16.63
C ASN A 139 -9.05 -7.81 -16.28
N LEU A 140 -8.75 -6.89 -17.22
CA LEU A 140 -9.09 -5.47 -17.11
C LEU A 140 -10.57 -5.28 -16.77
N LYS A 141 -11.47 -5.84 -17.58
CA LYS A 141 -12.92 -5.71 -17.37
C LYS A 141 -13.36 -6.24 -16.00
N GLY A 142 -12.76 -7.35 -15.56
CA GLY A 142 -13.03 -7.91 -14.23
C GLY A 142 -12.62 -6.97 -13.09
N GLN A 143 -11.38 -6.48 -13.12
CA GLN A 143 -10.87 -5.55 -12.10
C GLN A 143 -11.62 -4.22 -12.10
N GLU A 144 -11.89 -3.64 -13.26
CA GLU A 144 -12.65 -2.41 -13.40
C GLU A 144 -14.03 -2.52 -12.74
N SER A 145 -14.73 -3.63 -13.00
CA SER A 145 -16.02 -3.90 -12.36
C SER A 145 -15.93 -3.94 -10.84
N GLU A 146 -14.89 -4.56 -10.29
CA GLU A 146 -14.67 -4.62 -8.84
C GLU A 146 -14.30 -3.24 -8.25
N PHE A 147 -13.50 -2.44 -8.95
CA PHE A 147 -13.17 -1.08 -8.51
C PHE A 147 -14.39 -0.15 -8.53
N LYS A 148 -15.19 -0.19 -9.58
CA LYS A 148 -16.46 0.54 -9.64
C LYS A 148 -17.41 0.11 -8.52
N ARG A 149 -17.46 -1.19 -8.21
CA ARG A 149 -18.27 -1.71 -7.11
C ARG A 149 -17.81 -1.20 -5.72
N LEU A 150 -16.54 -0.87 -5.53
CA LEU A 150 -16.05 -0.20 -4.32
C LEU A 150 -16.53 1.26 -4.19
N GLY A 151 -17.18 1.82 -5.21
CA GLY A 151 -17.57 3.22 -5.26
C GLY A 151 -16.44 4.17 -5.68
N VAL A 152 -15.39 3.65 -6.31
CA VAL A 152 -14.28 4.44 -6.85
C VAL A 152 -14.75 5.19 -8.09
N LEU A 153 -14.59 6.51 -8.10
CA LEU A 153 -14.89 7.38 -9.23
C LEU A 153 -13.61 7.71 -10.00
N GLY A 154 -13.72 7.85 -11.32
CA GLY A 154 -12.58 8.15 -12.19
C GLY A 154 -12.96 8.12 -13.66
N ASN A 155 -12.02 8.46 -14.54
CA ASN A 155 -12.18 8.37 -15.98
C ASN A 155 -12.05 6.91 -16.46
N TRP A 156 -13.11 6.13 -16.24
CA TRP A 156 -13.15 4.70 -16.58
C TRP A 156 -13.31 4.43 -18.06
N GLU A 157 -13.69 5.41 -18.85
CA GLU A 157 -13.82 5.28 -20.31
C GLU A 157 -12.45 5.35 -20.99
N HIS A 158 -11.51 6.09 -20.40
CA HIS A 158 -10.19 6.32 -20.94
C HIS A 158 -9.09 6.03 -19.91
N PRO A 159 -9.02 4.80 -19.32
CA PRO A 159 -7.93 4.39 -18.45
C PRO A 159 -6.62 4.37 -19.24
N TYR A 160 -5.48 4.42 -18.56
CA TYR A 160 -4.22 4.13 -19.23
C TYR A 160 -3.84 2.67 -19.08
N LEU A 161 -3.29 2.09 -20.15
CA LEU A 161 -2.78 0.73 -20.15
C LEU A 161 -1.37 0.74 -20.70
N THR A 162 -0.45 0.02 -20.05
CA THR A 162 0.94 -0.10 -20.54
C THR A 162 1.03 -0.80 -21.90
N ILE A 163 -0.02 -1.50 -22.32
CA ILE A 163 -0.16 -2.19 -23.61
C ILE A 163 -0.81 -1.34 -24.72
N ASN A 164 -1.10 -0.06 -24.44
CA ASN A 164 -1.62 0.84 -25.47
C ASN A 164 -0.51 1.28 -26.42
N PRO A 165 -0.79 1.38 -27.74
CA PRO A 165 0.18 1.76 -28.75
C PRO A 165 0.96 3.03 -28.44
N GLU A 166 0.27 4.08 -27.99
CA GLU A 166 0.87 5.38 -27.65
C GLU A 166 1.78 5.28 -26.41
N TYR A 167 1.41 4.42 -25.47
CA TYR A 167 2.20 4.17 -24.27
C TYR A 167 3.52 3.46 -24.61
N GLU A 168 3.42 2.37 -25.39
CA GLU A 168 4.59 1.60 -25.84
C GLU A 168 5.56 2.45 -26.66
N ALA A 169 5.04 3.38 -27.47
CA ALA A 169 5.85 4.31 -28.25
C ALA A 169 6.65 5.29 -27.35
N GLU A 170 6.00 5.85 -26.30
CA GLU A 170 6.71 6.72 -25.35
C GLU A 170 7.77 5.95 -24.56
N GLN A 171 7.50 4.69 -24.22
CA GLN A 171 8.49 3.83 -23.59
C GLN A 171 9.75 3.68 -24.45
N VAL A 172 9.57 3.46 -25.76
CA VAL A 172 10.68 3.41 -26.75
C VAL A 172 11.44 4.74 -26.78
N ARG A 173 10.76 5.88 -26.73
CA ARG A 173 11.41 7.20 -26.71
C ARG A 173 12.24 7.41 -25.44
N VAL A 174 11.69 7.07 -24.27
CA VAL A 174 12.42 7.14 -22.98
C VAL A 174 13.66 6.24 -23.00
N PHE A 175 13.55 5.02 -23.53
CA PHE A 175 14.70 4.14 -23.72
C PHE A 175 15.78 4.80 -24.60
N GLY A 176 15.37 5.37 -25.73
CA GLY A 176 16.28 6.06 -26.65
C GLY A 176 16.99 7.26 -26.02
N GLU A 177 16.27 8.08 -25.23
CA GLU A 177 16.85 9.19 -24.47
C GLU A 177 17.90 8.71 -23.45
N MET A 178 17.61 7.64 -22.71
CA MET A 178 18.55 7.05 -21.75
C MET A 178 19.76 6.45 -22.43
N TYR A 179 19.57 5.74 -23.56
CA TYR A 179 20.66 5.19 -24.36
C TYR A 179 21.59 6.29 -24.89
N LYS A 180 21.04 7.34 -25.48
CA LYS A 180 21.78 8.50 -25.98
C LYS A 180 22.64 9.20 -24.92
N LYS A 181 22.17 9.23 -23.67
CA LYS A 181 22.93 9.74 -22.52
C LYS A 181 23.99 8.77 -21.99
N GLY A 182 24.09 7.57 -22.58
CA GLY A 182 25.04 6.54 -22.19
C GLY A 182 24.69 5.87 -20.86
N TYR A 183 23.39 5.89 -20.46
CA TYR A 183 22.91 5.22 -19.26
C TYR A 183 22.47 3.79 -19.53
N ILE A 184 22.33 3.38 -20.79
CA ILE A 184 21.98 2.01 -21.16
C ILE A 184 23.15 1.42 -21.95
N GLU A 185 23.64 0.25 -21.53
CA GLU A 185 24.72 -0.47 -22.21
C GLU A 185 24.50 -1.98 -22.18
N LYS A 186 25.08 -2.70 -23.16
CA LYS A 186 25.09 -4.17 -23.16
C LYS A 186 26.32 -4.67 -22.42
N GLY A 187 26.15 -5.62 -21.53
CA GLY A 187 27.25 -6.19 -20.76
C GLY A 187 27.09 -7.69 -20.54
N LEU A 188 28.21 -8.38 -20.33
CA LEU A 188 28.25 -9.78 -19.92
C LEU A 188 28.46 -9.81 -18.40
N LYS A 189 27.41 -10.05 -17.62
CA LYS A 189 27.45 -10.07 -16.14
C LYS A 189 26.60 -11.20 -15.60
N PRO A 190 26.92 -11.75 -14.40
CA PRO A 190 25.99 -12.64 -13.69
C PRO A 190 24.74 -11.88 -13.31
N VAL A 191 23.59 -12.46 -13.62
CA VAL A 191 22.27 -11.96 -13.24
C VAL A 191 21.49 -13.06 -12.54
N TYR A 192 20.49 -12.70 -11.74
CA TYR A 192 19.51 -13.67 -11.29
C TYR A 192 18.84 -14.31 -12.50
N TRP A 193 18.93 -15.63 -12.62
CA TRP A 193 18.42 -16.38 -13.74
C TRP A 193 17.45 -17.47 -13.27
N CYS A 194 16.25 -17.46 -13.78
CA CYS A 194 15.30 -18.54 -13.56
C CYS A 194 15.37 -19.55 -14.70
N ALA A 195 16.02 -20.69 -14.49
CA ALA A 195 16.14 -21.75 -15.47
C ALA A 195 14.80 -22.36 -15.89
N ALA A 196 13.81 -22.36 -14.99
CA ALA A 196 12.46 -22.86 -15.28
C ALA A 196 11.60 -21.87 -16.11
N CYS A 197 11.87 -20.57 -16.02
CA CYS A 197 11.24 -19.54 -16.83
C CYS A 197 12.13 -19.11 -18.02
N GLU A 198 13.37 -19.55 -18.07
CA GLU A 198 14.36 -19.25 -19.11
C GLU A 198 14.57 -17.73 -19.32
N THR A 199 14.70 -16.97 -18.22
CA THR A 199 14.82 -15.52 -18.29
C THR A 199 15.60 -14.95 -17.10
N ALA A 200 16.24 -13.80 -17.33
CA ALA A 200 16.79 -12.97 -16.28
C ALA A 200 15.69 -12.41 -15.40
N LEU A 201 16.01 -12.12 -14.14
CA LEU A 201 15.12 -11.51 -13.15
C LEU A 201 15.78 -10.26 -12.59
N ALA A 202 14.96 -9.23 -12.30
CA ALA A 202 15.36 -8.11 -11.46
C ALA A 202 15.31 -8.51 -9.98
N GLU A 203 15.97 -7.73 -9.12
CA GLU A 203 15.98 -7.95 -7.68
C GLU A 203 14.55 -7.97 -7.06
N ALA A 204 13.66 -7.12 -7.58
CA ALA A 204 12.25 -7.09 -7.16
C ALA A 204 11.45 -8.35 -7.57
N GLU A 205 12.00 -9.19 -8.43
CA GLU A 205 11.39 -10.44 -8.92
C GLU A 205 11.92 -11.69 -8.21
N VAL A 206 12.72 -11.49 -7.14
CA VAL A 206 13.31 -12.56 -6.33
C VAL A 206 12.70 -12.53 -4.92
N GLU A 207 12.29 -13.70 -4.44
CA GLU A 207 11.82 -13.91 -3.07
C GLU A 207 12.76 -14.88 -2.36
N TYR A 208 13.02 -14.69 -1.08
CA TYR A 208 13.84 -15.59 -0.29
C TYR A 208 12.97 -16.59 0.46
N ALA A 209 13.36 -17.85 0.44
CA ALA A 209 12.69 -18.93 1.15
C ALA A 209 13.71 -19.93 1.71
N ASP A 210 13.30 -20.68 2.72
CA ASP A 210 14.10 -21.78 3.25
C ASP A 210 14.38 -22.83 2.18
N HIS A 211 15.65 -23.16 2.01
CA HIS A 211 16.13 -24.16 1.07
C HIS A 211 17.19 -25.06 1.72
N THR A 212 17.19 -26.32 1.38
CA THR A 212 18.23 -27.24 1.80
C THR A 212 19.20 -27.45 0.65
N SER A 213 20.46 -27.12 0.86
CA SER A 213 21.55 -27.32 -0.08
C SER A 213 22.60 -28.24 0.50
N THR A 214 23.22 -29.04 -0.37
CA THR A 214 24.41 -29.81 0.01
C THR A 214 25.64 -28.91 -0.06
N SER A 215 26.29 -28.68 1.06
CA SER A 215 27.58 -28.00 1.11
C SER A 215 28.74 -29.00 1.07
N ILE A 216 29.85 -28.56 0.50
CA ILE A 216 31.05 -29.39 0.37
C ILE A 216 32.32 -28.65 0.73
N TYR A 217 33.30 -29.39 1.31
CA TYR A 217 34.69 -28.97 1.47
C TYR A 217 35.50 -29.64 0.39
N VAL A 218 36.26 -28.86 -0.42
CA VAL A 218 37.03 -29.33 -1.56
C VAL A 218 38.46 -28.85 -1.45
N ARG A 219 39.42 -29.74 -1.66
CA ARG A 219 40.84 -29.41 -1.67
C ARG A 219 41.36 -29.16 -3.09
N PHE A 220 42.13 -28.10 -3.26
CA PHE A 220 42.81 -27.71 -4.49
C PHE A 220 44.31 -27.78 -4.28
N LYS A 221 45.01 -28.65 -5.02
CA LYS A 221 46.43 -28.86 -4.91
C LYS A 221 47.23 -27.67 -5.48
N PHE A 222 48.18 -27.14 -4.72
CA PHE A 222 49.09 -26.12 -5.21
C PHE A 222 50.00 -26.69 -6.29
N GLU A 223 50.35 -25.88 -7.29
CA GLU A 223 51.32 -26.23 -8.31
C GLU A 223 52.78 -26.17 -7.78
N ASP A 224 53.72 -26.86 -8.46
CA ASP A 224 55.10 -27.00 -7.96
C ASP A 224 55.82 -25.63 -7.79
N ASP A 225 55.50 -24.65 -8.63
CA ASP A 225 56.03 -23.28 -8.53
C ASP A 225 55.45 -22.51 -7.35
N ALA A 226 54.22 -22.79 -6.97
CA ALA A 226 53.59 -22.26 -5.75
C ALA A 226 54.14 -22.91 -4.46
N VAL A 227 54.38 -24.23 -4.53
CA VAL A 227 54.98 -24.99 -3.39
C VAL A 227 56.31 -24.39 -2.99
N GLN A 228 57.21 -24.05 -3.94
CA GLN A 228 58.51 -23.41 -3.64
C GLN A 228 58.37 -22.07 -2.88
N LYS A 229 57.35 -21.28 -3.24
CA LYS A 229 57.09 -20.02 -2.53
C LYS A 229 56.54 -20.25 -1.12
N ILE A 230 55.65 -21.23 -0.99
CA ILE A 230 55.10 -21.63 0.32
C ILE A 230 56.22 -22.17 1.23
N GLU A 231 57.14 -22.98 0.74
CA GLU A 231 58.33 -23.47 1.46
C GLU A 231 59.18 -22.31 1.98
N ASN A 232 59.35 -21.26 1.19
CA ASN A 232 60.06 -20.06 1.64
C ASN A 232 59.32 -19.29 2.73
N ILE A 233 57.98 -19.22 2.64
CA ILE A 233 57.15 -18.62 3.70
C ILE A 233 57.27 -19.40 5.03
N LEU A 234 57.22 -20.74 4.92
CA LEU A 234 57.27 -21.62 6.09
C LEU A 234 58.70 -21.83 6.61
N GLY A 235 59.74 -21.43 5.85
CA GLY A 235 61.15 -21.62 6.22
C GLY A 235 61.60 -23.09 6.23
N SER A 236 60.84 -23.99 5.64
CA SER A 236 61.10 -25.42 5.61
C SER A 236 60.70 -26.08 4.28
N LYS A 237 61.48 -27.01 3.76
CA LYS A 237 61.16 -27.82 2.60
C LYS A 237 60.21 -28.95 3.01
N THR A 238 59.35 -29.35 2.06
CA THR A 238 58.44 -30.50 2.23
C THR A 238 58.39 -31.33 0.91
N ASP A 239 58.21 -32.64 1.09
CA ASP A 239 57.91 -33.58 0.04
C ASP A 239 56.40 -33.92 -0.05
N LYS A 240 55.57 -33.21 0.75
CA LYS A 240 54.15 -33.44 0.85
C LYS A 240 53.39 -32.51 -0.07
N ASP A 241 52.22 -32.97 -0.49
CA ASP A 241 51.31 -32.18 -1.26
C ASP A 241 50.66 -31.09 -0.38
N ILE A 242 50.55 -29.88 -0.92
CA ILE A 242 49.93 -28.73 -0.25
C ILE A 242 48.61 -28.40 -0.93
N TYR A 243 47.58 -28.17 -0.12
CA TYR A 243 46.20 -27.93 -0.60
C TYR A 243 45.61 -26.67 0.04
N ALA A 244 44.97 -25.85 -0.81
CA ALA A 244 44.00 -24.88 -0.37
C ALA A 244 42.62 -25.55 -0.24
N ILE A 245 41.88 -25.25 0.81
CA ILE A 245 40.52 -25.81 1.03
C ILE A 245 39.49 -24.74 0.82
N ILE A 246 38.53 -25.01 -0.07
CA ILE A 246 37.36 -24.15 -0.24
C ILE A 246 36.10 -24.82 0.33
N TRP A 247 35.12 -24.00 0.65
CA TRP A 247 33.78 -24.43 1.03
C TRP A 247 32.75 -23.79 0.11
N THR A 248 31.76 -24.59 -0.34
CA THR A 248 30.68 -24.05 -1.19
C THR A 248 29.36 -24.77 -0.91
N THR A 249 28.25 -24.03 -1.06
CA THR A 249 26.87 -24.56 -1.00
C THR A 249 26.28 -24.84 -2.39
N THR A 250 27.08 -24.62 -3.45
CA THR A 250 26.70 -24.81 -4.85
C THR A 250 27.72 -25.71 -5.56
N PRO A 251 27.78 -27.02 -5.27
CA PRO A 251 28.76 -27.94 -5.88
C PRO A 251 28.76 -27.90 -7.40
N TRP A 252 27.59 -27.67 -8.01
CA TRP A 252 27.42 -27.56 -9.46
C TRP A 252 28.23 -26.41 -10.11
N THR A 253 28.75 -25.45 -9.34
CA THR A 253 29.58 -24.36 -9.88
C THR A 253 31.07 -24.72 -9.92
N ILE A 254 31.52 -25.82 -9.31
CA ILE A 254 32.93 -26.25 -9.32
C ILE A 254 33.49 -26.37 -10.74
N PRO A 255 32.79 -26.97 -11.75
CA PRO A 255 33.32 -26.99 -13.12
C PRO A 255 33.59 -25.58 -13.70
N SER A 256 32.94 -24.57 -13.17
CA SER A 256 33.13 -23.14 -13.56
C SER A 256 34.15 -22.39 -12.68
N ASN A 257 34.84 -23.05 -11.77
CA ASN A 257 35.88 -22.42 -10.95
C ASN A 257 37.00 -21.84 -11.82
N MET A 258 37.38 -20.59 -11.59
CA MET A 258 38.42 -19.86 -12.30
C MET A 258 39.52 -19.35 -11.36
N ALA A 259 39.24 -19.24 -10.05
CA ALA A 259 40.18 -18.79 -9.04
C ALA A 259 39.71 -19.20 -7.63
N ILE A 260 40.54 -18.92 -6.62
CA ILE A 260 40.20 -19.01 -5.22
C ILE A 260 40.45 -17.63 -4.60
N SER A 261 39.42 -16.99 -4.03
CA SER A 261 39.54 -15.70 -3.37
C SER A 261 39.92 -15.88 -1.90
N MET A 262 40.95 -15.13 -1.46
CA MET A 262 41.40 -15.03 -0.07
C MET A 262 41.35 -13.57 0.39
N HIS A 263 41.14 -13.31 1.65
CA HIS A 263 41.16 -11.95 2.16
C HIS A 263 42.62 -11.48 2.42
N PRO A 264 43.06 -10.31 1.94
CA PRO A 264 44.43 -9.87 2.00
C PRO A 264 44.99 -9.80 3.42
N ARG A 265 44.16 -9.43 4.41
CA ARG A 265 44.57 -9.18 5.80
C ARG A 265 44.32 -10.35 6.75
N PHE A 266 43.64 -11.42 6.34
CA PHE A 266 43.43 -12.56 7.22
C PHE A 266 44.70 -13.38 7.30
N VAL A 267 44.87 -14.02 8.44
CA VAL A 267 45.98 -14.96 8.69
C VAL A 267 45.54 -16.37 8.24
N TYR A 268 46.38 -17.01 7.44
CA TYR A 268 46.14 -18.33 6.93
C TYR A 268 47.16 -19.28 7.50
N THR A 269 46.69 -20.33 8.16
CA THR A 269 47.54 -21.29 8.88
C THR A 269 47.70 -22.55 8.03
N PHE A 270 48.96 -22.93 7.84
CA PHE A 270 49.35 -24.20 7.23
C PHE A 270 49.52 -25.24 8.31
N PHE A 271 48.86 -26.35 8.15
CA PHE A 271 48.93 -27.48 9.06
C PHE A 271 49.01 -28.81 8.32
N GLU A 272 49.75 -29.73 8.87
CA GLU A 272 49.88 -31.08 8.41
C GLU A 272 48.83 -31.97 9.05
N TYR A 273 48.15 -32.76 8.26
CA TYR A 273 47.28 -33.83 8.68
C TYR A 273 47.53 -35.08 7.83
N LYS A 274 47.84 -36.19 8.48
CA LYS A 274 48.31 -37.44 7.84
C LYS A 274 49.54 -37.18 6.95
N ASN A 275 49.38 -37.23 5.66
CA ASN A 275 50.51 -37.11 4.71
C ASN A 275 50.44 -35.89 3.80
N ASP A 276 49.50 -34.98 4.06
CA ASP A 276 49.25 -33.77 3.26
C ASP A 276 49.31 -32.52 4.16
N ILE A 277 49.54 -31.37 3.54
CA ILE A 277 49.52 -30.05 4.17
C ILE A 277 48.30 -29.29 3.64
N TYR A 278 47.59 -28.63 4.56
CA TYR A 278 46.38 -27.87 4.26
C TYR A 278 46.51 -26.43 4.74
N VAL A 279 45.86 -25.51 4.05
CA VAL A 279 45.77 -24.09 4.46
C VAL A 279 44.36 -23.66 4.60
N VAL A 280 44.02 -23.04 5.77
CA VAL A 280 42.72 -22.38 6.08
C VAL A 280 42.96 -21.11 6.88
N ALA A 281 41.98 -20.20 6.93
CA ALA A 281 42.08 -19.05 7.82
C ALA A 281 42.19 -19.50 9.29
N GLU A 282 43.11 -18.88 10.04
CA GLU A 282 43.46 -19.26 11.43
C GLU A 282 42.23 -19.26 12.32
N GLU A 283 41.37 -18.25 12.22
CA GLU A 283 40.14 -18.12 13.02
C GLU A 283 39.12 -19.21 12.73
N LEU A 284 39.17 -19.82 11.55
CA LEU A 284 38.23 -20.87 11.13
C LEU A 284 38.82 -22.30 11.30
N LEU A 285 40.07 -22.43 11.69
CA LEU A 285 40.72 -23.74 11.78
C LEU A 285 39.97 -24.73 12.67
N ASN A 286 39.59 -24.33 13.88
CA ASN A 286 38.89 -25.20 14.82
C ASN A 286 37.49 -25.59 14.33
N SER A 287 36.76 -24.64 13.71
CA SER A 287 35.45 -24.89 13.10
C SER A 287 35.58 -25.89 11.95
N PHE A 288 36.53 -25.65 11.06
CA PHE A 288 36.82 -26.55 9.96
C PHE A 288 37.15 -27.97 10.42
N LEU A 289 38.05 -28.15 11.43
CA LEU A 289 38.41 -29.46 11.97
C LEU A 289 37.20 -30.21 12.51
N ASN A 290 36.31 -29.52 13.23
CA ASN A 290 35.08 -30.08 13.74
C ASN A 290 34.15 -30.53 12.58
N ASP A 291 34.01 -29.69 11.54
CA ASP A 291 33.13 -29.99 10.42
C ASP A 291 33.61 -31.19 9.61
N VAL A 292 34.93 -31.34 9.42
CA VAL A 292 35.50 -32.50 8.72
C VAL A 292 35.76 -33.70 9.61
N GLU A 293 35.48 -33.60 10.90
CA GLU A 293 35.66 -34.65 11.91
C GLU A 293 37.15 -35.10 12.06
N TRP A 294 38.08 -34.13 11.99
CA TRP A 294 39.49 -34.35 12.24
C TRP A 294 39.86 -33.95 13.68
N ASP A 295 40.63 -34.78 14.36
CA ASP A 295 41.07 -34.48 15.73
C ASP A 295 42.20 -33.42 15.72
N GLU A 296 42.07 -32.39 16.52
CA GLU A 296 43.10 -31.36 16.72
C GLU A 296 44.45 -31.97 17.18
N ALA A 297 44.41 -33.08 17.92
CA ALA A 297 45.58 -33.78 18.35
C ALA A 297 46.39 -34.43 17.19
N ASP A 298 45.73 -34.69 16.05
CA ASP A 298 46.36 -35.31 14.89
C ASP A 298 46.98 -34.31 13.91
N ILE A 299 46.80 -33.00 14.15
CA ILE A 299 47.35 -31.97 13.28
C ILE A 299 48.67 -31.42 13.82
N LYS A 300 49.52 -30.97 12.91
CA LYS A 300 50.74 -30.23 13.23
C LYS A 300 50.75 -28.92 12.49
N VAL A 301 50.61 -27.81 13.23
CA VAL A 301 50.77 -26.46 12.65
C VAL A 301 52.20 -26.24 12.23
N LEU A 302 52.41 -25.81 10.97
CA LEU A 302 53.71 -25.59 10.36
C LEU A 302 54.09 -24.10 10.32
N GLY A 303 53.14 -23.22 10.22
CA GLY A 303 53.36 -21.78 10.15
C GLY A 303 52.12 -21.08 9.60
N SER A 304 52.13 -19.76 9.58
CA SER A 304 51.05 -18.91 9.10
C SER A 304 51.57 -17.75 8.26
N CYS A 305 50.75 -17.25 7.36
CA CYS A 305 51.06 -16.04 6.56
C CYS A 305 49.78 -15.21 6.34
N SER A 306 49.92 -14.02 5.79
CA SER A 306 48.76 -13.24 5.35
C SER A 306 48.21 -13.74 4.02
N GLY A 307 46.94 -13.49 3.72
CA GLY A 307 46.39 -13.79 2.41
C GLY A 307 47.12 -13.06 1.27
N GLN A 308 47.67 -11.87 1.56
CA GLN A 308 48.51 -11.11 0.61
C GLN A 308 49.77 -11.89 0.17
N ASP A 309 50.37 -12.69 1.02
CA ASP A 309 51.58 -13.50 0.72
C ASP A 309 51.26 -14.66 -0.24
N LEU A 310 49.99 -15.05 -0.36
CA LEU A 310 49.51 -16.14 -1.21
C LEU A 310 49.02 -15.64 -2.57
N GLU A 311 48.99 -14.36 -2.83
CA GLU A 311 48.47 -13.77 -4.07
C GLU A 311 49.18 -14.34 -5.31
N LEU A 312 48.42 -14.68 -6.34
CA LEU A 312 48.86 -15.24 -7.60
C LEU A 312 49.60 -16.59 -7.51
N LEU A 313 49.51 -17.30 -6.39
CA LEU A 313 49.90 -18.68 -6.32
C LEU A 313 48.87 -19.55 -7.07
N ASN A 314 49.36 -20.50 -7.90
CA ASN A 314 48.46 -21.33 -8.68
C ASN A 314 48.09 -22.61 -7.94
N THR A 315 46.83 -22.98 -7.99
CA THR A 315 46.35 -24.33 -7.65
C THR A 315 45.83 -25.04 -8.91
N LYS A 316 45.74 -26.36 -8.84
CA LYS A 316 45.16 -27.20 -9.90
C LYS A 316 43.68 -27.38 -9.69
N HIS A 317 42.87 -27.14 -10.73
CA HIS A 317 41.47 -27.47 -10.68
C HIS A 317 41.27 -28.98 -10.53
N PRO A 318 40.43 -29.43 -9.57
CA PRO A 318 40.35 -30.87 -9.23
C PRO A 318 39.77 -31.76 -10.36
N LEU A 319 38.91 -31.20 -11.24
CA LEU A 319 38.23 -31.95 -12.29
C LEU A 319 38.69 -31.59 -13.70
N LEU A 320 39.34 -30.47 -13.90
CA LEU A 320 39.76 -29.98 -15.24
C LEU A 320 41.25 -29.68 -15.31
N ASN A 321 41.83 -29.80 -16.48
CA ASN A 321 43.22 -29.39 -16.73
C ASN A 321 43.31 -27.86 -16.84
N ARG A 322 43.07 -27.17 -15.77
CA ARG A 322 43.05 -25.72 -15.65
C ARG A 322 43.69 -25.27 -14.34
N LYS A 323 44.40 -24.14 -14.37
CA LYS A 323 44.90 -23.48 -13.16
C LYS A 323 43.78 -22.71 -12.48
N SER A 324 43.80 -22.64 -11.15
CA SER A 324 42.97 -21.85 -10.32
C SER A 324 43.87 -20.98 -9.41
N PRO A 325 44.19 -19.73 -9.81
CA PRO A 325 45.05 -18.84 -9.01
C PRO A 325 44.38 -18.37 -7.73
N ILE A 326 45.18 -18.13 -6.72
CA ILE A 326 44.75 -17.38 -5.55
C ILE A 326 44.64 -15.89 -5.92
N ILE A 327 43.50 -15.28 -5.65
CA ILE A 327 43.26 -13.84 -5.84
C ILE A 327 42.78 -13.22 -4.53
N LEU A 328 42.92 -11.91 -4.40
CA LEU A 328 42.52 -11.20 -3.17
C LEU A 328 41.13 -10.57 -3.32
N GLY A 329 40.26 -10.83 -2.33
CA GLY A 329 38.90 -10.31 -2.30
C GLY A 329 38.50 -9.87 -0.88
N GLU A 330 38.09 -8.61 -0.71
CA GLU A 330 37.56 -8.05 0.53
C GLU A 330 36.20 -8.64 0.94
N HIS A 331 35.51 -9.34 0.03
CA HIS A 331 34.22 -10.01 0.26
C HIS A 331 34.37 -11.33 1.04
N VAL A 332 35.58 -11.85 1.21
CA VAL A 332 35.83 -13.07 1.99
C VAL A 332 35.61 -12.76 3.47
N THR A 333 34.79 -13.56 4.16
CA THR A 333 34.44 -13.40 5.57
C THR A 333 34.92 -14.57 6.41
N LEU A 334 34.84 -14.45 7.74
CA LEU A 334 35.14 -15.47 8.72
C LEU A 334 33.91 -16.07 9.40
N ASP A 335 32.72 -15.89 8.79
CA ASP A 335 31.47 -16.36 9.38
C ASP A 335 31.25 -17.87 9.21
N ALA A 336 31.81 -18.46 8.15
CA ALA A 336 31.72 -19.90 7.86
C ALA A 336 32.78 -20.34 6.85
N GLY A 337 32.97 -21.66 6.72
CA GLY A 337 33.86 -22.29 5.73
C GLY A 337 35.32 -22.29 6.12
N THR A 338 36.19 -21.81 5.24
CA THR A 338 37.68 -21.94 5.38
C THR A 338 38.41 -20.62 5.23
N GLY A 339 37.73 -19.51 4.99
CA GLY A 339 38.37 -18.25 4.62
C GLY A 339 38.93 -18.22 3.20
N SER A 340 38.70 -19.27 2.44
CA SER A 340 39.05 -19.39 1.02
C SER A 340 37.78 -19.65 0.23
N VAL A 341 37.42 -18.74 -0.69
CA VAL A 341 36.19 -18.78 -1.45
C VAL A 341 36.43 -19.26 -2.87
N HIS A 342 35.75 -20.35 -3.27
CA HIS A 342 35.64 -20.74 -4.64
C HIS A 342 35.09 -19.64 -5.50
N THR A 343 35.84 -19.23 -6.52
CA THR A 343 35.48 -18.07 -7.36
C THR A 343 35.14 -18.49 -8.78
N ALA A 344 33.86 -18.30 -9.17
CA ALA A 344 33.33 -18.56 -10.49
C ALA A 344 32.66 -17.28 -11.04
N PRO A 345 33.38 -16.40 -11.76
CA PRO A 345 32.90 -15.10 -12.23
C PRO A 345 31.62 -15.14 -13.07
N GLY A 346 31.27 -16.29 -13.63
CA GLY A 346 30.01 -16.52 -14.36
C GLY A 346 28.81 -16.83 -13.47
N HIS A 347 29.00 -17.07 -12.14
CA HIS A 347 27.96 -17.57 -11.24
C HIS A 347 27.90 -16.87 -9.88
N GLY A 348 28.56 -15.73 -9.70
CA GLY A 348 28.51 -14.90 -8.49
C GLY A 348 28.81 -13.44 -8.85
N LEU A 349 28.14 -12.47 -8.17
CA LEU A 349 28.40 -11.03 -8.37
C LEU A 349 29.75 -10.62 -7.81
N GLU A 350 30.06 -11.00 -6.57
CA GLU A 350 31.34 -10.74 -5.93
C GLU A 350 32.48 -11.43 -6.70
N ASP A 351 32.27 -12.67 -7.18
CA ASP A 351 33.22 -13.42 -8.00
C ASP A 351 33.51 -12.70 -9.32
N TYR A 352 32.45 -12.13 -9.93
CA TYR A 352 32.58 -11.33 -11.14
C TYR A 352 33.39 -10.06 -10.90
N GLU A 353 33.07 -9.32 -9.84
CA GLU A 353 33.74 -8.06 -9.52
C GLU A 353 35.24 -8.26 -9.24
N VAL A 354 35.58 -9.25 -8.42
CA VAL A 354 36.98 -9.56 -8.14
C VAL A 354 37.67 -10.17 -9.34
N GLY A 355 36.99 -11.04 -10.11
CA GLY A 355 37.51 -11.61 -11.33
C GLY A 355 37.87 -10.56 -12.39
N CYS A 356 37.04 -9.55 -12.56
CA CYS A 356 37.32 -8.43 -13.48
C CYS A 356 38.59 -7.66 -13.09
N LYS A 357 38.86 -7.45 -11.80
CA LYS A 357 40.08 -6.77 -11.32
C LYS A 357 41.36 -7.53 -11.72
N TYR A 358 41.27 -8.86 -11.81
CA TYR A 358 42.38 -9.74 -12.19
C TYR A 358 42.37 -10.15 -13.66
N GLY A 359 41.41 -9.66 -14.45
CA GLY A 359 41.27 -10.02 -15.87
C GLY A 359 40.86 -11.47 -16.10
N ILE A 360 40.18 -12.09 -15.14
CA ILE A 360 39.71 -13.47 -15.24
C ILE A 360 38.49 -13.55 -16.13
N GLU A 361 38.46 -14.56 -17.01
CA GLU A 361 37.33 -14.79 -17.92
C GLU A 361 36.02 -15.05 -17.19
N VAL A 362 34.94 -14.45 -17.69
CA VAL A 362 33.58 -14.69 -17.19
C VAL A 362 33.01 -15.95 -17.83
N PHE A 363 33.28 -17.07 -17.20
CA PHE A 363 32.93 -18.40 -17.77
C PHE A 363 31.63 -18.93 -17.17
N SER A 364 30.61 -19.18 -18.01
CA SER A 364 29.30 -19.72 -17.59
C SER A 364 28.83 -20.77 -18.63
N PRO A 365 29.13 -22.04 -18.44
CA PRO A 365 28.85 -23.11 -19.40
C PRO A 365 27.43 -23.68 -19.31
N LEU A 366 26.44 -22.85 -18.92
CA LEU A 366 25.03 -23.21 -18.84
C LEU A 366 24.20 -22.53 -19.94
N ASP A 367 23.29 -23.27 -20.57
CA ASP A 367 22.27 -22.68 -21.45
C ASP A 367 21.15 -21.97 -20.66
N GLY A 368 20.15 -21.41 -21.36
CA GLY A 368 19.03 -20.73 -20.72
C GLY A 368 18.15 -21.62 -19.83
N ARG A 369 18.13 -22.90 -20.03
CA ARG A 369 17.41 -23.91 -19.24
C ARG A 369 18.20 -24.37 -18.02
N GLY A 370 19.43 -23.84 -17.83
CA GLY A 370 20.35 -24.28 -16.80
C GLY A 370 20.94 -25.65 -17.06
N VAL A 371 21.11 -26.01 -18.34
CA VAL A 371 21.71 -27.25 -18.81
C VAL A 371 23.15 -26.98 -19.23
N TRP A 372 24.09 -27.82 -18.83
CA TRP A 372 25.48 -27.69 -19.24
C TRP A 372 25.65 -27.90 -20.73
N THR A 373 26.41 -27.02 -21.34
CA THR A 373 26.82 -27.10 -22.73
C THR A 373 28.17 -27.84 -22.87
N ASP A 374 28.56 -28.19 -24.07
CA ASP A 374 29.87 -28.78 -24.38
C ASP A 374 31.05 -27.94 -23.87
N THR A 375 30.87 -26.65 -23.69
CA THR A 375 31.89 -25.72 -23.18
C THR A 375 32.33 -26.05 -21.74
N VAL A 376 31.57 -26.84 -20.99
CA VAL A 376 31.94 -27.24 -19.62
C VAL A 376 33.24 -28.05 -19.56
N GLY A 377 33.59 -28.75 -20.65
CA GLY A 377 34.79 -29.57 -20.75
C GLY A 377 34.77 -30.86 -19.95
N ILE A 378 33.60 -31.34 -19.56
CA ILE A 378 33.35 -32.61 -18.86
C ILE A 378 32.17 -33.29 -19.57
N ASP A 379 32.49 -34.32 -20.38
CA ASP A 379 31.51 -34.97 -21.26
C ASP A 379 30.28 -35.52 -20.54
N GLU A 380 30.44 -36.03 -19.33
CA GLU A 380 29.38 -36.62 -18.53
C GLU A 380 28.36 -35.57 -18.03
N LEU A 381 28.72 -34.30 -18.04
CA LEU A 381 27.82 -33.21 -17.63
C LEU A 381 27.06 -32.59 -18.81
N VAL A 382 27.53 -32.78 -20.05
CA VAL A 382 26.88 -32.21 -21.25
C VAL A 382 25.40 -32.67 -21.30
N ASP A 383 24.51 -31.77 -21.61
CA ASP A 383 23.05 -31.96 -21.64
C ASP A 383 22.39 -32.32 -20.29
N VAL A 384 23.12 -32.24 -19.18
CA VAL A 384 22.58 -32.47 -17.83
C VAL A 384 22.15 -31.15 -17.19
N PRO A 385 20.95 -31.04 -16.60
CA PRO A 385 20.55 -29.86 -15.82
C PRO A 385 21.38 -29.70 -14.55
N TYR A 386 21.76 -28.45 -14.21
CA TYR A 386 22.64 -28.13 -13.08
C TYR A 386 22.21 -28.80 -11.76
N TYR A 387 20.89 -28.85 -11.47
CA TYR A 387 20.38 -29.44 -10.23
C TYR A 387 20.53 -30.97 -10.17
N LYS A 388 20.56 -31.65 -11.31
CA LYS A 388 20.87 -33.07 -11.38
C LYS A 388 22.37 -33.32 -11.33
N GLY A 389 23.16 -32.49 -11.99
CA GLY A 389 24.59 -32.59 -11.98
C GLY A 389 25.26 -32.27 -10.66
N ASN A 390 24.53 -31.68 -9.71
CA ASN A 390 25.06 -31.40 -8.39
C ASN A 390 25.62 -32.67 -7.71
N SER A 391 24.89 -33.78 -7.73
CA SER A 391 25.34 -35.09 -7.21
C SER A 391 26.45 -35.71 -8.04
N MET A 392 26.43 -35.50 -9.37
CA MET A 392 27.49 -35.99 -10.26
C MET A 392 28.84 -35.30 -9.99
N VAL A 393 28.84 -33.99 -9.79
CA VAL A 393 30.04 -33.23 -9.44
C VAL A 393 30.61 -33.68 -8.10
N ILE A 394 29.75 -33.92 -7.11
CA ILE A 394 30.17 -34.46 -5.81
C ILE A 394 30.83 -35.81 -5.97
N GLU A 395 30.22 -36.72 -6.73
CA GLU A 395 30.79 -38.06 -7.01
C GLU A 395 32.15 -37.95 -7.74
N MET A 396 32.28 -37.07 -8.73
CA MET A 396 33.55 -36.83 -9.44
C MET A 396 34.63 -36.35 -8.48
N LEU A 397 34.31 -35.40 -7.59
CA LEU A 397 35.23 -34.90 -6.57
C LEU A 397 35.64 -35.97 -5.56
N GLN A 398 34.72 -36.86 -5.21
CA GLN A 398 35.03 -38.02 -4.36
C GLN A 398 35.97 -39.03 -5.08
N ASN A 399 35.70 -39.32 -6.35
CA ASN A 399 36.48 -40.25 -7.16
C ASN A 399 37.92 -39.80 -7.39
N CYS A 400 38.13 -38.47 -7.58
CA CYS A 400 39.49 -37.89 -7.70
C CYS A 400 40.15 -37.61 -6.34
N GLY A 401 39.46 -37.85 -5.22
CA GLY A 401 39.97 -37.61 -3.85
C GLY A 401 40.03 -36.17 -3.45
N ALA A 402 39.34 -35.27 -4.14
CA ALA A 402 39.29 -33.84 -3.80
C ALA A 402 38.21 -33.48 -2.79
N LEU A 403 37.17 -34.28 -2.62
CA LEU A 403 36.12 -34.09 -1.63
C LEU A 403 36.60 -34.46 -0.23
N LEU A 404 36.55 -33.53 0.73
CA LEU A 404 36.90 -33.79 2.13
C LEU A 404 35.66 -34.14 2.97
N LYS A 405 34.56 -33.38 2.80
CA LYS A 405 33.30 -33.56 3.52
C LYS A 405 32.14 -33.05 2.69
N GLN A 406 30.97 -33.66 2.90
CA GLN A 406 29.69 -33.12 2.45
C GLN A 406 28.67 -33.12 3.60
N GLN A 407 27.79 -32.14 3.64
CA GLN A 407 26.71 -32.04 4.62
C GLN A 407 25.57 -31.21 4.08
N ASP A 408 24.34 -31.53 4.50
CA ASP A 408 23.18 -30.73 4.14
C ASP A 408 23.00 -29.55 5.11
N ILE A 409 22.80 -28.38 4.56
CA ILE A 409 22.55 -27.16 5.32
C ILE A 409 21.23 -26.53 4.92
N LYS A 410 20.52 -25.96 5.89
CA LYS A 410 19.29 -25.22 5.67
C LYS A 410 19.58 -23.72 5.76
N HIS A 411 19.29 -22.99 4.69
CA HIS A 411 19.58 -21.57 4.62
C HIS A 411 18.53 -20.83 3.77
N SER A 412 18.50 -19.51 3.85
CA SER A 412 17.69 -18.64 3.00
C SER A 412 18.25 -18.62 1.59
N TYR A 413 17.44 -18.94 0.57
CA TYR A 413 17.87 -19.04 -0.82
C TYR A 413 16.94 -18.27 -1.76
N PRO A 414 17.46 -17.62 -2.81
CA PRO A 414 16.64 -16.85 -3.74
C PRO A 414 15.79 -17.76 -4.62
N HIS A 415 14.49 -17.41 -4.73
CA HIS A 415 13.50 -18.11 -5.56
C HIS A 415 12.82 -17.14 -6.51
N CYS A 416 12.45 -17.61 -7.68
CA CYS A 416 11.66 -16.84 -8.63
C CYS A 416 10.29 -16.50 -8.01
N TRP A 417 9.97 -15.22 -7.93
CA TRP A 417 8.71 -14.73 -7.35
C TRP A 417 7.46 -15.37 -7.96
N ARG A 418 7.56 -15.88 -9.21
CA ARG A 418 6.43 -16.39 -9.98
C ARG A 418 6.30 -17.89 -10.00
N CYS A 419 7.36 -18.64 -10.37
CA CYS A 419 7.32 -20.09 -10.41
C CYS A 419 7.71 -20.74 -9.08
N LYS A 420 8.22 -19.93 -8.12
CA LYS A 420 8.68 -20.37 -6.79
C LYS A 420 9.81 -21.41 -6.82
N LYS A 421 10.50 -21.52 -7.95
CA LYS A 421 11.67 -22.41 -8.06
C LYS A 421 12.94 -21.63 -7.71
N PRO A 422 13.99 -22.33 -7.20
CA PRO A 422 15.29 -21.73 -6.95
C PRO A 422 15.85 -21.02 -8.21
N VAL A 423 16.48 -19.89 -8.03
CA VAL A 423 17.19 -19.17 -9.09
C VAL A 423 18.70 -19.39 -8.95
N ILE A 424 19.42 -19.19 -10.03
CA ILE A 424 20.88 -19.23 -10.08
C ILE A 424 21.43 -17.89 -10.53
N TYR A 425 22.71 -17.63 -10.26
CA TYR A 425 23.44 -16.61 -10.98
C TYR A 425 23.99 -17.20 -12.29
N ARG A 426 23.76 -16.50 -13.39
CA ARG A 426 24.24 -16.88 -14.72
C ARG A 426 24.74 -15.67 -15.49
N ALA A 427 26.00 -15.65 -15.88
CA ALA A 427 26.51 -14.64 -16.77
C ALA A 427 25.94 -14.86 -18.17
N THR A 428 25.36 -13.84 -18.72
CA THR A 428 24.77 -13.79 -20.05
C THR A 428 24.76 -12.36 -20.57
N PRO A 429 24.94 -12.12 -21.88
CA PRO A 429 24.83 -10.79 -22.44
C PRO A 429 23.43 -10.21 -22.17
N GLN A 430 23.36 -9.09 -21.43
CA GLN A 430 22.13 -8.43 -21.05
C GLN A 430 22.24 -6.91 -21.27
N TRP A 431 21.11 -6.24 -21.31
CA TRP A 431 21.02 -4.78 -21.31
C TRP A 431 20.83 -4.24 -19.89
N PHE A 432 21.66 -3.27 -19.53
CA PHE A 432 21.68 -2.70 -18.19
C PHE A 432 21.48 -1.19 -18.22
N VAL A 433 20.66 -0.68 -17.30
CA VAL A 433 20.70 0.72 -16.90
C VAL A 433 21.81 0.91 -15.88
N LYS A 434 22.75 1.77 -16.19
CA LYS A 434 23.92 2.11 -15.36
C LYS A 434 23.54 3.16 -14.30
N VAL A 435 22.98 2.69 -13.19
CA VAL A 435 22.50 3.57 -12.11
C VAL A 435 23.64 4.37 -11.49
N ASP A 436 24.85 3.82 -11.42
CA ASP A 436 26.06 4.49 -10.92
C ASP A 436 26.34 5.84 -11.62
N LYS A 437 26.01 5.99 -12.91
CA LYS A 437 26.24 7.21 -13.67
C LYS A 437 25.34 8.38 -13.28
N PHE A 438 24.23 8.15 -12.55
CA PHE A 438 23.30 9.18 -12.12
C PHE A 438 22.73 8.97 -10.69
N ARG A 439 23.35 8.08 -9.91
CA ARG A 439 22.93 7.74 -8.53
C ARG A 439 22.83 8.97 -7.64
N ASP A 440 23.83 9.85 -7.64
CA ASP A 440 23.84 11.04 -6.81
C ASP A 440 22.65 11.96 -7.11
N LYS A 441 22.31 12.13 -8.38
CA LYS A 441 21.11 12.88 -8.79
C LYS A 441 19.83 12.21 -8.35
N ALA A 442 19.80 10.86 -8.34
CA ALA A 442 18.63 10.13 -7.87
C ALA A 442 18.46 10.28 -6.34
N LEU A 443 19.55 10.25 -5.57
CA LEU A 443 19.53 10.52 -4.13
C LEU A 443 19.12 11.95 -3.81
N GLU A 444 19.63 12.94 -4.55
CA GLU A 444 19.19 14.34 -4.43
C GLU A 444 17.68 14.47 -4.70
N ALA A 445 17.18 13.80 -5.73
CA ALA A 445 15.75 13.79 -6.05
C ALA A 445 14.91 13.13 -4.94
N VAL A 446 15.41 12.09 -4.27
CA VAL A 446 14.75 11.44 -3.10
C VAL A 446 14.58 12.43 -1.96
N HIS A 447 15.61 13.23 -1.64
CA HIS A 447 15.55 14.25 -0.57
C HIS A 447 14.58 15.40 -0.89
N GLY A 448 14.29 15.65 -2.18
CA GLY A 448 13.33 16.66 -2.63
C GLY A 448 11.86 16.25 -2.51
N VAL A 449 11.56 14.99 -2.15
CA VAL A 449 10.21 14.41 -2.08
C VAL A 449 9.72 14.35 -0.63
N LYS A 450 8.45 14.67 -0.38
CA LYS A 450 7.80 14.45 0.92
C LYS A 450 7.37 12.99 1.05
N TRP A 451 8.03 12.25 1.93
CA TRP A 451 7.70 10.85 2.23
C TRP A 451 6.74 10.73 3.42
N ILE A 452 5.70 9.92 3.29
CA ILE A 452 4.69 9.67 4.32
C ILE A 452 4.47 8.15 4.43
N PRO A 453 4.90 7.53 5.53
CA PRO A 453 5.65 8.09 6.66
C PRO A 453 7.07 8.53 6.27
N ALA A 454 7.69 9.40 7.07
CA ALA A 454 9.03 9.94 6.80
C ALA A 454 10.13 8.88 6.67
N SER A 455 9.96 7.71 7.31
CA SER A 455 10.87 6.55 7.16
C SER A 455 11.01 6.03 5.72
N GLY A 456 10.05 6.38 4.85
CA GLY A 456 10.09 6.07 3.42
C GLY A 456 11.30 6.66 2.71
N GLU A 457 11.77 7.84 3.12
CA GLU A 457 12.96 8.48 2.57
C GLU A 457 14.22 7.64 2.76
N ASN A 458 14.49 7.22 3.99
CA ASN A 458 15.63 6.37 4.30
C ASN A 458 15.52 5.01 3.58
N ARG A 459 14.31 4.48 3.49
CA ARG A 459 14.07 3.18 2.85
C ARG A 459 14.43 3.21 1.37
N ILE A 460 13.95 4.19 0.62
CA ILE A 460 14.25 4.28 -0.82
C ILE A 460 15.69 4.77 -1.05
N GLY A 461 16.19 5.69 -0.20
CA GLY A 461 17.56 6.18 -0.25
C GLY A 461 18.57 5.05 -0.17
N ASN A 462 18.49 4.21 0.85
CA ASN A 462 19.35 3.04 1.01
C ASN A 462 19.25 2.07 -0.18
N MET A 463 18.04 1.87 -0.73
CA MET A 463 17.82 1.02 -1.90
C MET A 463 18.45 1.60 -3.18
N VAL A 464 18.47 2.92 -3.35
CA VAL A 464 19.13 3.59 -4.49
C VAL A 464 20.65 3.62 -4.29
N GLU A 465 21.12 3.87 -3.07
CA GLU A 465 22.55 3.91 -2.73
C GLU A 465 23.23 2.57 -2.99
N SER A 466 22.61 1.48 -2.53
CA SER A 466 23.15 0.11 -2.69
C SER A 466 22.81 -0.52 -4.03
N ARG A 467 22.04 0.18 -4.90
CA ARG A 467 21.58 -0.43 -6.15
C ARG A 467 22.71 -0.68 -7.12
N THR A 468 22.82 -1.92 -7.54
CA THR A 468 23.64 -2.31 -8.69
C THR A 468 22.99 -1.91 -10.01
N ASP A 469 23.63 -2.21 -11.13
CA ASP A 469 23.06 -1.99 -12.45
C ASP A 469 21.69 -2.67 -12.59
N TRP A 470 20.73 -1.99 -13.19
CA TRP A 470 19.40 -2.55 -13.41
C TRP A 470 19.38 -3.33 -14.74
N CYS A 471 19.30 -4.66 -14.67
CA CYS A 471 19.12 -5.51 -15.83
C CYS A 471 17.70 -5.32 -16.39
N ILE A 472 17.59 -4.72 -17.57
CA ILE A 472 16.30 -4.39 -18.19
C ILE A 472 15.89 -5.36 -19.29
N SER A 473 16.73 -6.31 -19.70
CA SER A 473 16.39 -7.27 -20.76
C SER A 473 15.76 -8.54 -20.20
N ARG A 474 14.74 -9.04 -20.90
CA ARG A 474 14.03 -10.29 -20.57
C ARG A 474 13.88 -11.14 -21.83
N GLN A 475 14.13 -12.45 -21.70
CA GLN A 475 14.06 -13.43 -22.78
C GLN A 475 12.64 -14.01 -22.89
N ARG A 476 11.68 -13.10 -23.10
CA ARG A 476 10.23 -13.42 -23.14
C ARG A 476 9.58 -12.80 -24.38
N ALA A 477 8.34 -13.22 -24.69
CA ALA A 477 7.62 -12.74 -25.86
C ALA A 477 6.65 -11.60 -25.53
N TRP A 478 6.08 -11.59 -24.30
CA TRP A 478 5.03 -10.65 -23.93
C TRP A 478 5.58 -9.43 -23.16
N GLY A 479 5.92 -8.40 -23.87
CA GLY A 479 6.42 -7.12 -23.39
C GLY A 479 6.85 -6.22 -24.56
N VAL A 480 7.37 -5.05 -24.25
CA VAL A 480 7.88 -4.09 -25.23
C VAL A 480 9.30 -4.48 -25.62
N PRO A 481 9.57 -4.77 -26.91
CA PRO A 481 10.89 -5.12 -27.38
C PRO A 481 11.93 -4.01 -27.16
N ILE A 482 13.17 -4.40 -26.91
CA ILE A 482 14.30 -3.46 -26.85
C ILE A 482 14.58 -2.96 -28.26
N PRO A 483 14.49 -1.64 -28.54
CA PRO A 483 14.49 -1.08 -29.89
C PRO A 483 15.90 -0.92 -30.46
N ILE A 484 16.67 -2.00 -30.44
CA ILE A 484 18.08 -2.06 -30.90
C ILE A 484 18.19 -2.91 -32.15
N PHE A 485 18.99 -2.45 -33.09
CA PHE A 485 19.36 -3.19 -34.27
C PHE A 485 20.87 -3.46 -34.28
N TYR A 486 21.26 -4.47 -35.01
CA TYR A 486 22.66 -4.82 -35.22
C TYR A 486 22.95 -4.93 -36.73
N CYS A 487 24.03 -4.34 -37.17
CA CYS A 487 24.53 -4.59 -38.51
C CYS A 487 25.14 -6.01 -38.56
N GLU A 488 24.64 -6.85 -39.45
CA GLU A 488 25.12 -8.23 -39.59
C GLU A 488 26.53 -8.32 -40.22
N ASP A 489 26.92 -7.29 -40.99
CA ASP A 489 28.21 -7.24 -41.67
C ASP A 489 29.36 -6.82 -40.73
N CYS A 490 29.15 -5.93 -39.76
CA CYS A 490 30.23 -5.39 -38.93
C CYS A 490 29.96 -5.43 -37.43
N GLY A 491 28.80 -5.94 -37.03
CA GLY A 491 28.42 -6.08 -35.60
C GLY A 491 28.04 -4.76 -34.91
N GLU A 492 27.99 -3.63 -35.64
CA GLU A 492 27.68 -2.34 -35.06
C GLU A 492 26.28 -2.32 -34.42
N VAL A 493 26.22 -1.77 -33.22
CA VAL A 493 24.94 -1.57 -32.47
C VAL A 493 24.29 -0.28 -32.95
N ILE A 494 23.05 -0.36 -33.39
CA ILE A 494 22.34 0.75 -34.00
C ILE A 494 21.18 1.15 -33.10
N CYS A 495 21.29 2.35 -32.55
CA CYS A 495 20.26 3.04 -31.73
C CYS A 495 20.54 4.53 -31.76
N ASN A 496 19.75 5.27 -32.51
CA ASN A 496 19.88 6.72 -32.63
C ASN A 496 18.49 7.37 -32.73
N ASP A 497 18.45 8.69 -32.73
CA ASP A 497 17.18 9.45 -32.70
C ASP A 497 16.25 9.05 -33.87
N SER A 498 16.79 8.83 -35.06
CA SER A 498 15.97 8.48 -36.23
C SER A 498 15.40 7.07 -36.16
N THR A 499 16.20 6.10 -35.70
CA THR A 499 15.75 4.71 -35.56
C THR A 499 14.74 4.55 -34.44
N ILE A 500 14.95 5.21 -33.29
CA ILE A 500 14.04 5.24 -32.16
C ILE A 500 12.71 5.88 -32.57
N GLU A 501 12.73 7.05 -33.21
CA GLU A 501 11.48 7.72 -33.60
C GLU A 501 10.71 6.94 -34.68
N ASN A 502 11.39 6.26 -35.59
CA ASN A 502 10.72 5.42 -36.59
C ASN A 502 10.02 4.20 -35.93
N VAL A 503 10.70 3.53 -35.01
CA VAL A 503 10.10 2.43 -34.24
C VAL A 503 8.93 2.93 -33.39
N ALA A 504 9.07 4.08 -32.70
CA ALA A 504 8.00 4.67 -31.90
C ALA A 504 6.75 4.97 -32.74
N LYS A 505 6.90 5.57 -33.92
CA LYS A 505 5.80 5.82 -34.88
C LYS A 505 5.12 4.54 -35.37
N MET A 506 5.90 3.48 -35.58
CA MET A 506 5.34 2.17 -35.95
C MET A 506 4.53 1.57 -34.77
N PHE A 507 5.02 1.74 -33.55
CA PHE A 507 4.30 1.29 -32.36
C PHE A 507 3.04 2.10 -32.09
N GLU A 508 3.05 3.42 -32.28
CA GLU A 508 1.82 4.24 -32.21
C GLU A 508 0.72 3.74 -33.14
N LYS A 509 1.11 3.19 -34.30
CA LYS A 509 0.15 2.74 -35.32
C LYS A 509 -0.32 1.31 -35.08
N GLU A 510 0.57 0.37 -34.70
CA GLU A 510 0.30 -1.07 -34.72
C GLU A 510 0.70 -1.77 -33.42
N SER A 511 0.99 -1.03 -32.35
CA SER A 511 1.57 -1.51 -31.08
C SER A 511 2.96 -2.13 -31.24
N SER A 512 3.53 -2.59 -30.16
CA SER A 512 4.82 -3.30 -30.15
C SER A 512 4.78 -4.65 -30.91
N ASP A 513 3.60 -5.09 -31.34
CA ASP A 513 3.46 -6.25 -32.23
C ASP A 513 4.10 -6.02 -33.60
N ALA A 514 4.26 -4.74 -34.00
CA ALA A 514 5.02 -4.36 -35.20
C ALA A 514 6.45 -4.92 -35.18
N TRP A 515 7.09 -5.02 -34.00
CA TRP A 515 8.44 -5.59 -33.89
C TRP A 515 8.52 -7.06 -34.34
N VAL A 516 7.49 -7.83 -34.09
CA VAL A 516 7.41 -9.25 -34.50
C VAL A 516 6.98 -9.37 -35.97
N LYS A 517 6.09 -8.48 -36.41
CA LYS A 517 5.47 -8.52 -37.76
C LYS A 517 6.42 -8.11 -38.89
N TYR A 518 7.23 -7.08 -38.67
CA TYR A 518 8.08 -6.48 -39.71
C TYR A 518 9.54 -6.91 -39.58
N SER A 519 10.28 -6.91 -40.70
CA SER A 519 11.73 -7.14 -40.74
C SER A 519 12.51 -5.98 -40.11
N ALA A 520 13.83 -6.14 -39.91
CA ALA A 520 14.66 -5.06 -39.37
C ALA A 520 14.69 -3.87 -40.34
N GLU A 521 14.77 -4.13 -41.64
CA GLU A 521 14.85 -3.11 -42.71
C GLU A 521 13.55 -2.30 -42.82
N GLU A 522 12.39 -2.93 -42.60
CA GLU A 522 11.09 -2.26 -42.61
C GLU A 522 10.84 -1.39 -41.37
N LEU A 523 11.48 -1.75 -40.24
CA LEU A 523 11.42 -0.98 -38.98
C LEU A 523 12.44 0.16 -38.94
N LEU A 524 13.46 0.13 -39.78
CA LEU A 524 14.43 1.22 -39.93
C LEU A 524 13.91 2.31 -40.87
N PRO A 525 14.41 3.56 -40.78
CA PRO A 525 14.05 4.60 -41.72
C PRO A 525 14.34 4.19 -43.16
N GLU A 526 13.50 4.63 -44.09
CA GLU A 526 13.69 4.32 -45.53
C GLU A 526 15.09 4.68 -46.02
N GLY A 527 15.77 3.72 -46.70
CA GLY A 527 17.12 3.90 -47.20
C GLY A 527 18.23 3.88 -46.15
N PHE A 528 17.93 3.50 -44.89
CA PHE A 528 18.94 3.45 -43.83
C PHE A 528 20.13 2.56 -44.19
N VAL A 529 21.33 3.02 -43.86
CA VAL A 529 22.61 2.31 -44.04
C VAL A 529 23.38 2.32 -42.71
N CYS A 530 24.12 1.25 -42.45
CA CYS A 530 24.97 1.18 -41.26
C CYS A 530 25.95 2.35 -41.23
N PRO A 531 25.99 3.17 -40.17
CA PRO A 531 26.87 4.34 -40.06
C PRO A 531 28.36 3.98 -40.11
N LYS A 532 28.72 2.73 -39.77
CA LYS A 532 30.10 2.27 -39.69
C LYS A 532 30.60 1.65 -41.02
N CYS A 533 29.83 0.79 -41.67
CA CYS A 533 30.27 0.05 -42.85
C CYS A 533 29.49 0.34 -44.13
N GLY A 534 28.38 1.13 -44.04
CA GLY A 534 27.56 1.50 -45.17
C GLY A 534 26.65 0.38 -45.74
N LYS A 535 26.62 -0.79 -45.11
CA LYS A 535 25.80 -1.93 -45.52
C LYS A 535 24.35 -1.83 -45.02
N LYS A 536 23.50 -2.74 -45.54
CA LYS A 536 22.04 -2.70 -45.30
C LYS A 536 21.46 -3.98 -44.66
N HIS A 537 22.29 -4.90 -44.18
CA HIS A 537 21.81 -6.12 -43.56
C HIS A 537 21.73 -5.94 -42.04
N PHE A 538 20.54 -6.05 -41.51
CA PHE A 538 20.29 -5.76 -40.11
C PHE A 538 19.50 -6.88 -39.46
N ARG A 539 19.79 -7.13 -38.19
CA ARG A 539 18.95 -7.95 -37.31
C ARG A 539 18.45 -7.13 -36.11
N LYS A 540 17.31 -7.53 -35.57
CA LYS A 540 16.70 -6.92 -34.41
C LYS A 540 17.19 -7.55 -33.09
N GLU A 541 17.16 -6.82 -31.99
CA GLU A 541 17.26 -7.41 -30.66
C GLU A 541 16.03 -8.31 -30.42
N LYS A 542 16.26 -9.43 -29.70
CA LYS A 542 15.18 -10.41 -29.40
C LYS A 542 14.58 -10.24 -28.01
N ASP A 543 15.30 -9.60 -27.10
CA ASP A 543 14.87 -9.40 -25.75
C ASP A 543 13.81 -8.29 -25.67
N ILE A 544 12.91 -8.43 -24.69
CA ILE A 544 11.95 -7.40 -24.33
C ILE A 544 12.44 -6.63 -23.10
N MET A 545 11.89 -5.44 -22.87
CA MET A 545 12.16 -4.65 -21.66
C MET A 545 11.52 -5.28 -20.42
N ASP A 546 12.12 -5.03 -19.28
CA ASP A 546 11.58 -5.34 -17.96
C ASP A 546 10.24 -4.61 -17.74
N VAL A 547 9.24 -5.31 -17.22
CA VAL A 547 7.92 -4.74 -16.93
C VAL A 547 7.97 -3.56 -15.93
N TRP A 548 9.00 -3.50 -15.09
CA TRP A 548 9.21 -2.34 -14.22
C TRP A 548 9.67 -1.09 -15.02
N PHE A 549 10.22 -1.29 -16.20
CA PHE A 549 10.48 -0.18 -17.12
C PHE A 549 9.17 0.33 -17.73
N ASP A 550 8.24 -0.58 -18.06
CA ASP A 550 6.92 -0.23 -18.60
C ASP A 550 6.18 0.70 -17.63
N SER A 551 5.91 0.23 -16.41
CA SER A 551 5.23 1.06 -15.41
C SER A 551 6.08 2.27 -14.97
N GLY A 552 7.40 2.13 -14.99
CA GLY A 552 8.36 3.19 -14.62
C GLY A 552 8.33 4.43 -15.50
N VAL A 553 7.81 4.35 -16.73
CA VAL A 553 7.70 5.50 -17.65
C VAL A 553 6.30 6.13 -17.66
N SER A 554 5.40 5.71 -16.79
CA SER A 554 4.01 6.22 -16.75
C SER A 554 3.91 7.72 -16.50
N TRP A 555 4.88 8.32 -15.81
CA TRP A 555 4.99 9.77 -15.64
C TRP A 555 5.12 10.50 -17.00
N ARG A 556 5.79 9.90 -17.97
CA ARG A 556 5.96 10.44 -19.33
C ARG A 556 4.79 10.06 -20.22
N ALA A 557 4.51 8.75 -20.34
CA ALA A 557 3.51 8.20 -21.25
C ALA A 557 2.07 8.59 -20.89
N VAL A 558 1.80 8.94 -19.64
CA VAL A 558 0.47 9.33 -19.16
C VAL A 558 0.44 10.78 -18.71
N VAL A 559 1.23 11.15 -17.69
CA VAL A 559 1.07 12.44 -17.03
C VAL A 559 1.45 13.59 -17.96
N GLU A 560 2.59 13.52 -18.64
CA GLU A 560 3.00 14.56 -19.58
C GLU A 560 2.11 14.60 -20.84
N LYS A 561 1.77 13.43 -21.38
CA LYS A 561 0.92 13.35 -22.58
C LYS A 561 -0.52 13.78 -22.33
N ARG A 562 -1.04 13.59 -21.14
CA ARG A 562 -2.39 13.98 -20.72
C ARG A 562 -2.38 15.21 -19.80
N SER A 563 -1.38 16.06 -19.89
CA SER A 563 -1.23 17.24 -19.00
C SER A 563 -2.41 18.21 -19.08
N GLU A 564 -3.06 18.35 -20.24
CA GLU A 564 -4.29 19.14 -20.40
C GLU A 564 -5.47 18.58 -19.58
N GLU A 565 -5.53 17.26 -19.40
CA GLU A 565 -6.54 16.59 -18.59
C GLU A 565 -6.12 16.54 -17.10
N LEU A 566 -4.87 16.21 -16.83
CA LEU A 566 -4.40 15.94 -15.47
C LEU A 566 -3.96 17.20 -14.72
N GLY A 567 -3.46 18.22 -15.43
CA GLY A 567 -3.11 19.52 -14.87
C GLY A 567 -1.61 19.82 -14.89
N HIS A 568 -0.75 19.06 -14.19
CA HIS A 568 0.68 19.39 -14.12
C HIS A 568 1.60 18.17 -13.85
N THR A 569 2.91 18.39 -14.09
CA THR A 569 4.01 17.48 -13.76
C THR A 569 5.16 18.26 -13.08
N PRO A 570 5.86 17.71 -12.07
CA PRO A 570 5.61 16.42 -11.41
C PRO A 570 4.26 16.37 -10.70
N VAL A 571 3.69 15.17 -10.55
CA VAL A 571 2.40 15.00 -9.89
C VAL A 571 2.49 15.28 -8.39
N ASP A 572 1.35 15.61 -7.76
CA ASP A 572 1.34 15.90 -6.33
C ASP A 572 1.54 14.66 -5.49
N MET A 573 1.01 13.49 -5.91
CA MET A 573 1.08 12.29 -5.08
C MET A 573 1.18 10.99 -5.88
N TYR A 574 2.07 10.09 -5.41
CA TYR A 574 2.01 8.64 -5.59
C TYR A 574 1.52 8.00 -4.29
N LEU A 575 0.58 7.05 -4.39
CA LEU A 575 0.06 6.31 -3.24
C LEU A 575 0.02 4.82 -3.54
N GLU A 576 0.89 4.02 -2.89
CA GLU A 576 0.93 2.56 -3.05
C GLU A 576 1.36 1.86 -1.75
N GLY A 577 1.45 0.54 -1.82
CA GLY A 577 2.01 -0.30 -0.75
C GLY A 577 3.51 -0.04 -0.51
N SER A 578 3.96 -0.35 0.68
CA SER A 578 5.36 -0.14 1.09
C SER A 578 6.37 -1.01 0.30
N ASP A 579 5.93 -2.06 -0.39
CA ASP A 579 6.74 -2.87 -1.31
C ASP A 579 7.19 -2.07 -2.55
N GLN A 580 6.44 -1.04 -2.94
CA GLN A 580 6.72 -0.24 -4.12
C GLN A 580 7.96 0.67 -4.01
N HIS A 581 8.59 0.76 -2.85
CA HIS A 581 9.92 1.37 -2.73
C HIS A 581 10.98 0.62 -3.56
N ARG A 582 10.82 -0.70 -3.72
CA ARG A 582 11.66 -1.52 -4.62
C ARG A 582 11.00 -1.80 -5.97
N GLY A 583 9.85 -1.24 -6.23
CA GLY A 583 9.08 -1.39 -7.47
C GLY A 583 8.85 -0.06 -8.16
N TRP A 584 7.58 0.31 -8.32
CA TRP A 584 7.14 1.44 -9.13
C TRP A 584 7.68 2.80 -8.67
N PHE A 585 7.80 3.07 -7.36
CA PHE A 585 8.39 4.33 -6.89
C PHE A 585 9.83 4.47 -7.39
N GLN A 586 10.61 3.40 -7.31
CA GLN A 586 12.01 3.41 -7.71
C GLN A 586 12.18 3.44 -9.24
N SER A 587 11.43 2.62 -9.99
CA SER A 587 11.54 2.60 -11.45
C SER A 587 11.10 3.94 -12.06
N SER A 588 10.02 4.55 -11.57
CA SER A 588 9.59 5.90 -11.97
C SER A 588 10.63 6.96 -11.64
N LEU A 589 11.23 6.90 -10.45
CA LEU A 589 12.30 7.82 -10.04
C LEU A 589 13.50 7.71 -10.98
N LEU A 590 13.99 6.49 -11.19
CA LEU A 590 15.21 6.27 -11.99
C LEU A 590 15.04 6.70 -13.44
N THR A 591 13.93 6.38 -14.10
CA THR A 591 13.66 6.78 -15.48
C THR A 591 13.47 8.29 -15.62
N SER A 592 12.78 8.94 -14.66
CA SER A 592 12.59 10.38 -14.65
C SER A 592 13.89 11.14 -14.38
N VAL A 593 14.67 10.71 -13.37
CA VAL A 593 15.97 11.34 -13.07
C VAL A 593 16.95 11.15 -14.23
N ALA A 594 17.02 9.96 -14.84
CA ALA A 594 17.89 9.72 -15.99
C ALA A 594 17.56 10.61 -17.18
N THR A 595 16.29 10.91 -17.43
CA THR A 595 15.85 11.73 -18.57
C THR A 595 15.70 13.20 -18.24
N GLN A 596 15.11 13.57 -17.10
CA GLN A 596 14.76 14.94 -16.74
C GLN A 596 15.55 15.52 -15.55
N GLY A 597 16.26 14.70 -14.79
CA GLY A 597 17.04 15.13 -13.62
C GLY A 597 16.20 15.44 -12.37
N LYS A 598 14.94 15.03 -12.31
CA LYS A 598 14.03 15.29 -11.18
C LYS A 598 13.10 14.11 -10.87
N ALA A 599 12.56 14.06 -9.66
CA ALA A 599 11.53 13.10 -9.30
C ALA A 599 10.22 13.37 -10.07
N PRO A 600 9.44 12.34 -10.46
CA PRO A 600 8.17 12.51 -11.16
C PRO A 600 7.00 12.86 -10.24
N TYR A 601 7.22 12.88 -8.94
CA TYR A 601 6.23 13.11 -7.87
C TYR A 601 6.77 14.04 -6.78
N LYS A 602 5.86 14.83 -6.16
CA LYS A 602 6.20 15.76 -5.06
C LYS A 602 6.13 15.08 -3.70
N GLN A 603 5.18 14.14 -3.54
CA GLN A 603 5.03 13.36 -2.31
C GLN A 603 4.67 11.91 -2.59
N VAL A 604 5.07 11.03 -1.67
CA VAL A 604 4.76 9.61 -1.69
C VAL A 604 4.10 9.21 -0.37
N LEU A 605 2.87 8.69 -0.46
CA LEU A 605 2.14 8.13 0.66
C LEU A 605 2.15 6.60 0.56
N THR A 606 2.60 5.94 1.62
CA THR A 606 2.65 4.47 1.63
C THR A 606 1.70 3.85 2.63
N HIS A 607 1.11 2.73 2.25
CA HIS A 607 0.35 1.88 3.15
C HIS A 607 1.08 0.56 3.41
N GLY A 608 0.81 -0.06 4.56
CA GLY A 608 1.31 -1.38 4.92
C GLY A 608 0.56 -2.51 4.23
N PHE A 609 0.89 -3.75 4.60
CA PHE A 609 0.22 -4.95 4.13
C PHE A 609 -1.03 -5.27 4.94
N VAL A 610 -1.92 -6.06 4.33
CA VAL A 610 -3.14 -6.54 4.99
C VAL A 610 -2.98 -8.00 5.40
N PHE A 611 -3.14 -8.24 6.70
CA PHE A 611 -3.07 -9.56 7.32
C PHE A 611 -4.46 -10.05 7.74
N GLY A 612 -4.60 -11.34 7.96
CA GLY A 612 -5.76 -11.90 8.62
C GLY A 612 -5.89 -11.40 10.07
N GLU A 613 -7.05 -11.57 10.67
CA GLU A 613 -7.31 -11.16 12.07
C GLU A 613 -6.34 -11.85 13.06
N ASP A 614 -5.85 -13.03 12.70
CA ASP A 614 -4.83 -13.80 13.42
C ASP A 614 -3.41 -13.25 13.31
N GLY A 615 -3.20 -12.15 12.56
CA GLY A 615 -1.90 -11.52 12.33
C GLY A 615 -1.00 -12.26 11.35
N ARG A 616 -1.50 -13.30 10.67
CA ARG A 616 -0.74 -14.03 9.65
C ARG A 616 -1.08 -13.57 8.24
N LYS A 617 -0.15 -13.74 7.31
CA LYS A 617 -0.38 -13.48 5.89
C LYS A 617 -1.59 -14.31 5.42
N MET A 618 -2.51 -13.65 4.73
CA MET A 618 -3.70 -14.32 4.20
C MET A 618 -3.34 -15.33 3.13
N SER A 619 -3.83 -16.55 3.28
CA SER A 619 -3.72 -17.59 2.24
C SER A 619 -4.95 -18.50 2.26
N LYS A 620 -5.30 -19.06 1.09
CA LYS A 620 -6.41 -20.02 0.97
C LYS A 620 -6.16 -21.29 1.78
N SER A 621 -4.90 -21.73 1.86
CA SER A 621 -4.51 -22.94 2.61
C SER A 621 -4.66 -22.79 4.13
N LEU A 622 -4.55 -21.57 4.65
CA LEU A 622 -4.74 -21.27 6.08
C LEU A 622 -6.20 -20.98 6.45
N GLY A 623 -7.10 -20.86 5.46
CA GLY A 623 -8.52 -20.56 5.69
C GLY A 623 -8.80 -19.13 6.21
N ASN A 624 -7.78 -18.26 6.25
CA ASN A 624 -7.88 -16.85 6.70
C ASN A 624 -8.00 -15.87 5.54
N PHE A 625 -8.23 -16.34 4.32
CA PHE A 625 -8.33 -15.52 3.11
C PHE A 625 -9.72 -14.90 2.98
N ILE A 626 -9.77 -13.56 2.97
CA ILE A 626 -10.98 -12.77 2.80
C ILE A 626 -10.90 -12.02 1.47
N ARG A 627 -11.96 -12.09 0.66
CA ARG A 627 -12.09 -11.27 -0.55
C ARG A 627 -12.89 -10.02 -0.28
N PRO A 628 -12.60 -8.91 -0.96
CA PRO A 628 -13.47 -7.72 -0.92
C PRO A 628 -14.94 -8.06 -1.23
N ASP A 629 -15.17 -8.89 -2.24
CA ASP A 629 -16.50 -9.32 -2.68
C ASP A 629 -17.31 -10.06 -1.59
N ASP A 630 -16.64 -10.82 -0.71
CA ASP A 630 -17.29 -11.53 0.40
C ASP A 630 -17.88 -10.54 1.44
N ILE A 631 -17.16 -9.46 1.71
CA ILE A 631 -17.63 -8.38 2.60
C ILE A 631 -18.73 -7.55 1.91
N ILE A 632 -18.51 -7.18 0.65
CA ILE A 632 -19.42 -6.33 -0.13
C ILE A 632 -20.78 -6.99 -0.31
N LYS A 633 -20.82 -8.28 -0.62
CA LYS A 633 -22.07 -9.04 -0.79
C LYS A 633 -22.87 -9.17 0.50
N LYS A 634 -22.21 -9.10 1.65
CA LYS A 634 -22.87 -9.26 2.94
C LYS A 634 -23.26 -7.93 3.58
N TYR A 635 -22.43 -6.91 3.42
CA TYR A 635 -22.56 -5.67 4.19
C TYR A 635 -22.58 -4.39 3.33
N GLY A 636 -22.18 -4.46 2.05
CA GLY A 636 -21.97 -3.30 1.20
C GLY A 636 -20.50 -2.86 1.15
N ALA A 637 -20.19 -2.02 0.17
CA ALA A 637 -18.83 -1.50 -0.08
C ALA A 637 -18.40 -0.47 0.97
N ASP A 638 -19.33 0.33 1.48
CA ASP A 638 -19.02 1.37 2.46
C ASP A 638 -18.46 0.80 3.77
N ILE A 639 -18.76 -0.46 4.12
CA ILE A 639 -18.15 -1.12 5.30
C ILE A 639 -16.67 -1.37 5.07
N LEU A 640 -16.27 -1.79 3.87
CA LEU A 640 -14.86 -1.97 3.54
C LEU A 640 -14.11 -0.63 3.46
N ARG A 641 -14.77 0.41 2.96
CA ARG A 641 -14.23 1.77 2.96
C ARG A 641 -14.08 2.34 4.37
N LEU A 642 -15.05 2.10 5.24
CA LEU A 642 -14.99 2.48 6.65
C LEU A 642 -13.86 1.74 7.38
N TRP A 643 -13.64 0.45 7.07
CA TRP A 643 -12.47 -0.28 7.57
C TRP A 643 -11.16 0.40 7.18
N ALA A 644 -10.97 0.75 5.92
CA ALA A 644 -9.76 1.42 5.45
C ALA A 644 -9.50 2.76 6.18
N ALA A 645 -10.58 3.49 6.54
CA ALA A 645 -10.48 4.75 7.27
C ALA A 645 -10.39 4.59 8.80
N SER A 646 -10.68 3.40 9.35
CA SER A 646 -10.69 3.16 10.79
C SER A 646 -9.34 2.74 11.38
N VAL A 647 -8.37 2.43 10.55
CA VAL A 647 -7.05 1.90 10.93
C VAL A 647 -5.92 2.84 10.49
N ASP A 648 -4.81 2.82 11.21
CA ASP A 648 -3.60 3.50 10.73
C ASP A 648 -2.93 2.65 9.63
N TYR A 649 -3.42 2.84 8.41
CA TYR A 649 -3.01 2.11 7.22
C TYR A 649 -1.53 2.29 6.83
N ARG A 650 -0.82 3.28 7.40
CA ARG A 650 0.64 3.47 7.19
C ARG A 650 1.48 2.33 7.75
N ASN A 651 0.88 1.51 8.62
CA ASN A 651 1.42 0.28 9.18
C ASN A 651 0.74 -0.94 8.58
N ASP A 652 1.25 -2.14 8.88
CA ASP A 652 0.57 -3.39 8.57
C ASP A 652 -0.73 -3.49 9.37
N ILE A 653 -1.81 -3.83 8.71
CA ILE A 653 -3.16 -3.79 9.26
C ILE A 653 -3.85 -5.15 9.17
N LYS A 654 -4.89 -5.32 10.00
CA LYS A 654 -5.65 -6.58 10.07
C LYS A 654 -7.07 -6.40 9.57
N ILE A 655 -7.62 -7.47 9.01
CA ILE A 655 -9.03 -7.57 8.65
C ILE A 655 -9.58 -8.92 9.08
N GLY A 656 -10.83 -8.96 9.56
CA GLY A 656 -11.52 -10.16 10.00
C GLY A 656 -12.99 -9.93 10.29
N ASN A 657 -13.73 -11.00 10.52
CA ASN A 657 -15.19 -10.92 10.71
C ASN A 657 -15.59 -10.12 11.95
N ASN A 658 -14.82 -10.19 13.03
CA ASN A 658 -15.10 -9.44 14.26
C ASN A 658 -14.89 -7.94 14.03
N ILE A 659 -13.79 -7.55 13.40
CA ILE A 659 -13.50 -6.16 13.05
C ILE A 659 -14.61 -5.59 12.16
N VAL A 660 -14.96 -6.32 11.10
CA VAL A 660 -16.06 -5.92 10.18
C VAL A 660 -17.38 -5.81 10.92
N GLY A 661 -17.68 -6.74 11.84
CA GLY A 661 -18.91 -6.70 12.66
C GLY A 661 -19.05 -5.45 13.51
N GLN A 662 -17.95 -4.98 14.13
CA GLN A 662 -17.95 -3.73 14.90
C GLN A 662 -18.22 -2.50 14.00
N LEU A 663 -17.64 -2.47 12.82
CA LEU A 663 -17.85 -1.37 11.86
C LEU A 663 -19.29 -1.30 11.35
N VAL A 664 -19.96 -2.43 11.21
CA VAL A 664 -21.38 -2.48 10.84
C VAL A 664 -22.26 -1.77 11.89
N GLU A 665 -21.95 -1.92 13.17
CA GLU A 665 -22.70 -1.23 14.23
C GLU A 665 -22.47 0.30 14.20
N ILE A 666 -21.24 0.72 13.91
CA ILE A 666 -20.91 2.15 13.76
C ILE A 666 -21.63 2.74 12.54
N PHE A 667 -21.60 2.04 11.41
CA PHE A 667 -22.33 2.42 10.20
C PHE A 667 -23.84 2.60 10.47
N LYS A 668 -24.45 1.68 11.22
CA LYS A 668 -25.86 1.78 11.61
C LYS A 668 -26.13 2.98 12.52
N LYS A 669 -25.27 3.23 13.51
CA LYS A 669 -25.40 4.37 14.41
C LYS A 669 -25.37 5.69 13.67
N THR A 670 -24.39 5.88 12.77
CA THR A 670 -24.27 7.09 11.95
C THR A 670 -25.52 7.31 11.09
N ARG A 671 -26.05 6.24 10.48
CA ARG A 671 -27.31 6.29 9.71
C ARG A 671 -28.49 6.68 10.58
N ASN A 672 -28.62 6.10 11.77
CA ASN A 672 -29.72 6.40 12.68
C ASN A 672 -29.69 7.85 13.16
N THR A 673 -28.48 8.40 13.42
CA THR A 673 -28.30 9.81 13.74
C THR A 673 -28.78 10.69 12.57
N ALA A 674 -28.32 10.43 11.35
CA ALA A 674 -28.77 11.18 10.18
C ALA A 674 -30.29 11.07 9.98
N ARG A 675 -30.87 9.88 10.18
CA ARG A 675 -32.32 9.67 10.08
C ARG A 675 -33.11 10.49 11.13
N PHE A 676 -32.58 10.61 12.34
CA PHE A 676 -33.18 11.46 13.37
C PHE A 676 -33.13 12.93 12.96
N LEU A 677 -31.99 13.40 12.44
CA LEU A 677 -31.84 14.78 11.99
C LEU A 677 -32.83 15.09 10.86
N ILE A 678 -32.85 14.32 9.80
CA ILE A 678 -33.76 14.51 8.66
C ILE A 678 -35.22 14.46 9.11
N GLY A 679 -35.54 13.47 9.98
CA GLY A 679 -36.92 13.31 10.45
C GLY A 679 -37.48 14.52 11.21
N ASN A 680 -36.62 15.26 11.91
CA ASN A 680 -37.02 16.46 12.65
C ASN A 680 -36.91 17.76 11.83
N LEU A 681 -36.41 17.66 10.60
CA LEU A 681 -36.27 18.77 9.67
C LEU A 681 -37.33 18.75 8.55
N PHE A 682 -38.35 17.87 8.64
CA PHE A 682 -39.32 17.65 7.59
C PHE A 682 -40.11 18.91 7.19
N ASP A 683 -40.27 19.86 8.10
CA ASP A 683 -41.01 21.12 7.94
C ASP A 683 -40.11 22.36 8.09
N PHE A 684 -38.81 22.22 7.97
CA PHE A 684 -37.81 23.30 8.09
C PHE A 684 -37.39 23.79 6.70
N ASN A 685 -37.53 25.09 6.47
CA ASN A 685 -37.00 25.77 5.30
C ASN A 685 -35.84 26.69 5.76
N PRO A 686 -34.58 26.45 5.34
CA PRO A 686 -33.45 27.24 5.79
C PRO A 686 -33.53 28.73 5.41
N GLU A 687 -34.26 29.08 4.34
CA GLU A 687 -34.42 30.49 3.94
C GLU A 687 -35.33 31.30 4.85
N THR A 688 -36.29 30.66 5.49
CA THR A 688 -37.34 31.37 6.28
C THR A 688 -37.39 31.03 7.76
N ASP A 689 -36.86 29.85 8.13
CA ASP A 689 -36.98 29.32 9.48
C ASP A 689 -35.65 29.30 10.24
N TYR A 690 -34.54 29.72 9.59
CA TYR A 690 -33.23 29.79 10.22
C TYR A 690 -33.20 30.81 11.35
N VAL A 691 -32.64 30.44 12.49
CA VAL A 691 -32.47 31.28 13.67
C VAL A 691 -31.02 31.71 13.80
N GLU A 692 -30.80 33.02 13.92
CA GLU A 692 -29.46 33.57 14.04
C GLU A 692 -28.76 33.14 15.34
N TYR A 693 -27.43 32.99 15.29
CA TYR A 693 -26.63 32.48 16.39
C TYR A 693 -26.88 33.19 17.73
N ASP A 694 -27.07 34.52 17.70
CA ASP A 694 -27.24 35.33 18.91
C ASP A 694 -28.56 35.03 19.64
N GLU A 695 -29.59 34.57 18.89
CA GLU A 695 -30.92 34.20 19.44
C GLU A 695 -30.99 32.74 19.92
N LEU A 696 -29.92 31.96 19.70
CA LEU A 696 -29.85 30.56 20.16
C LEU A 696 -29.64 30.48 21.66
N LYS A 697 -30.19 29.45 22.29
CA LYS A 697 -29.89 29.10 23.69
C LYS A 697 -28.43 28.63 23.83
N ASN A 698 -27.88 28.73 25.05
CA ASN A 698 -26.51 28.30 25.34
C ASN A 698 -26.24 26.84 24.93
N ILE A 699 -27.20 25.92 25.13
CA ILE A 699 -27.05 24.52 24.71
C ILE A 699 -27.00 24.36 23.21
N ASP A 700 -27.72 25.17 22.44
CA ASP A 700 -27.72 25.20 21.00
C ASP A 700 -26.36 25.73 20.46
N LYS A 701 -25.88 26.81 21.07
CA LYS A 701 -24.55 27.39 20.79
C LYS A 701 -23.43 26.41 21.11
N PHE A 702 -23.55 25.67 22.21
CA PHE A 702 -22.58 24.64 22.58
C PHE A 702 -22.57 23.48 21.57
N ALA A 703 -23.72 23.03 21.09
CA ALA A 703 -23.78 22.00 20.06
C ALA A 703 -23.11 22.45 18.75
N LEU A 704 -23.26 23.73 18.34
CA LEU A 704 -22.55 24.30 17.18
C LEU A 704 -21.05 24.45 17.44
N HIS A 705 -20.64 24.81 18.67
CA HIS A 705 -19.22 24.83 19.03
C HIS A 705 -18.59 23.44 18.92
N LYS A 706 -19.27 22.38 19.36
CA LYS A 706 -18.82 20.98 19.24
C LYS A 706 -18.75 20.55 17.77
N LEU A 707 -19.68 20.99 16.93
CA LEU A 707 -19.65 20.77 15.49
C LEU A 707 -18.42 21.43 14.85
N ASN A 708 -18.10 22.65 15.24
CA ASN A 708 -16.90 23.37 14.77
C ASN A 708 -15.61 22.58 15.08
N LYS A 709 -15.50 22.08 16.33
CA LYS A 709 -14.36 21.25 16.73
C LYS A 709 -14.26 20.00 15.88
N LEU A 710 -15.37 19.33 15.62
CA LEU A 710 -15.36 18.17 14.71
C LEU A 710 -14.83 18.56 13.34
N ILE A 711 -15.33 19.64 12.73
CA ILE A 711 -14.91 20.08 11.39
C ILE A 711 -13.40 20.37 11.38
N GLU A 712 -12.87 21.02 12.39
CA GLU A 712 -11.45 21.31 12.53
C GLU A 712 -10.62 20.02 12.64
N GLU A 713 -10.97 19.14 13.57
CA GLU A 713 -10.27 17.88 13.82
C GLU A 713 -10.24 16.95 12.59
N VAL A 714 -11.39 16.80 11.91
CA VAL A 714 -11.46 15.94 10.73
C VAL A 714 -10.72 16.56 9.55
N THR A 715 -10.72 17.89 9.40
CA THR A 715 -9.96 18.56 8.36
C THR A 715 -8.46 18.35 8.55
N VAL A 716 -7.94 18.55 9.77
CA VAL A 716 -6.54 18.29 10.12
C VAL A 716 -6.19 16.82 9.89
N SER A 717 -7.09 15.90 10.22
CA SER A 717 -6.88 14.46 10.01
C SER A 717 -6.74 14.11 8.53
N PHE A 718 -7.57 14.70 7.66
CA PHE A 718 -7.49 14.48 6.21
C PHE A 718 -6.25 15.14 5.58
N GLU A 719 -5.88 16.36 5.99
CA GLU A 719 -4.67 17.03 5.46
C GLU A 719 -3.37 16.31 5.87
N ASN A 720 -3.38 15.60 7.01
CA ASN A 720 -2.27 14.78 7.48
C ASN A 720 -2.36 13.31 7.02
N TYR A 721 -3.39 12.96 6.25
CA TYR A 721 -3.62 11.57 5.81
C TYR A 721 -3.79 10.58 6.97
N GLU A 722 -4.40 11.03 8.09
CA GLU A 722 -4.60 10.26 9.33
C GLU A 722 -6.08 9.88 9.50
N PHE A 723 -6.64 9.13 8.55
CA PHE A 723 -8.08 8.84 8.50
C PHE A 723 -8.61 8.11 9.74
N TYR A 724 -7.78 7.37 10.46
CA TYR A 724 -8.20 6.75 11.73
C TYR A 724 -8.55 7.78 12.80
N LYS A 725 -7.93 8.98 12.80
CA LYS A 725 -8.31 10.08 13.69
C LYS A 725 -9.66 10.66 13.30
N TYR A 726 -9.89 10.85 11.99
CA TYR A 726 -11.22 11.22 11.47
C TYR A 726 -12.28 10.24 11.96
N PHE A 727 -12.03 8.94 11.85
CA PHE A 727 -12.97 7.91 12.30
C PHE A 727 -13.28 8.02 13.80
N GLN A 728 -12.27 8.25 14.63
CA GLN A 728 -12.42 8.42 16.09
C GLN A 728 -13.22 9.67 16.44
N SER A 729 -12.89 10.82 15.85
CA SER A 729 -13.60 12.09 16.09
C SER A 729 -15.06 12.00 15.64
N LEU A 730 -15.31 11.44 14.46
CA LEU A 730 -16.68 11.26 13.96
C LEU A 730 -17.51 10.33 14.86
N GLN A 731 -16.93 9.21 15.29
CA GLN A 731 -17.62 8.26 16.16
C GLN A 731 -17.95 8.88 17.51
N ASN A 732 -16.99 9.57 18.12
CA ASN A 732 -17.21 10.25 19.41
C ASN A 732 -18.30 11.32 19.30
N PHE A 733 -18.20 12.18 18.28
CA PHE A 733 -19.19 13.23 18.06
C PHE A 733 -20.60 12.68 17.86
N ALA A 734 -20.77 11.70 16.95
CA ALA A 734 -22.08 11.12 16.66
C ALA A 734 -22.69 10.39 17.85
N ALA A 735 -21.89 9.68 18.66
CA ALA A 735 -22.37 8.88 19.78
C ALA A 735 -22.54 9.69 21.05
N VAL A 736 -21.58 10.54 21.40
CA VAL A 736 -21.52 11.26 22.66
C VAL A 736 -22.14 12.65 22.53
N ASP A 737 -21.54 13.51 21.70
CA ASP A 737 -21.93 14.91 21.63
C ASP A 737 -23.34 15.10 21.02
N LEU A 738 -23.68 14.30 20.00
CA LEU A 738 -25.02 14.34 19.42
C LEU A 738 -26.02 13.42 20.11
N SER A 739 -25.87 12.09 19.94
CA SER A 739 -26.96 11.16 20.27
C SER A 739 -27.23 11.07 21.76
N SER A 740 -26.20 10.95 22.63
CA SER A 740 -26.36 10.80 24.08
C SER A 740 -26.55 12.11 24.80
N PHE A 741 -26.27 13.23 24.18
CA PHE A 741 -26.40 14.54 24.79
C PHE A 741 -27.42 15.42 24.08
N TYR A 742 -27.03 16.11 22.97
CA TYR A 742 -27.86 17.16 22.40
C TYR A 742 -29.21 16.65 21.90
N LEU A 743 -29.22 15.60 21.11
CA LEU A 743 -30.47 15.06 20.54
C LEU A 743 -31.41 14.47 21.59
N ASP A 744 -30.87 13.99 22.70
CA ASP A 744 -31.71 13.47 23.81
C ASP A 744 -32.41 14.60 24.53
N ILE A 745 -31.70 15.67 24.80
CA ILE A 745 -32.22 16.84 25.52
C ILE A 745 -33.29 17.60 24.72
N VAL A 746 -33.05 17.80 23.42
CA VAL A 746 -33.92 18.67 22.61
C VAL A 746 -35.20 17.99 22.10
N LYS A 747 -35.40 16.68 22.39
CA LYS A 747 -36.62 15.95 21.96
C LYS A 747 -37.91 16.63 22.38
N ASP A 748 -37.98 17.11 23.63
CA ASP A 748 -39.16 17.79 24.13
C ASP A 748 -39.43 19.06 23.33
N ARG A 749 -38.43 19.92 23.14
CA ARG A 749 -38.52 21.13 22.30
C ARG A 749 -38.95 20.84 20.85
N LEU A 750 -38.41 19.78 20.25
CA LEU A 750 -38.75 19.38 18.89
C LEU A 750 -40.20 18.91 18.77
N TYR A 751 -40.68 18.10 19.73
CA TYR A 751 -41.97 17.42 19.62
C TYR A 751 -43.13 18.18 20.23
N THR A 752 -42.88 18.89 21.32
CA THR A 752 -43.97 19.49 22.11
C THR A 752 -44.11 21.01 21.95
N ALA A 753 -43.05 21.71 21.51
CA ALA A 753 -43.15 23.15 21.29
C ALA A 753 -44.02 23.47 20.06
N GLY A 754 -44.53 24.72 20.00
CA GLY A 754 -45.30 25.18 18.85
C GLY A 754 -44.53 25.03 17.54
N LYS A 755 -45.23 24.61 16.48
CA LYS A 755 -44.65 24.26 15.18
C LYS A 755 -43.70 25.35 14.64
N LYS A 756 -44.02 26.61 14.76
CA LYS A 756 -43.25 27.78 14.32
C LYS A 756 -42.58 28.54 15.45
N SER A 757 -42.52 27.99 16.68
CA SER A 757 -41.91 28.68 17.81
C SER A 757 -40.41 28.87 17.61
N LEU A 758 -39.89 30.01 18.09
CA LEU A 758 -38.44 30.30 18.04
C LEU A 758 -37.63 29.17 18.71
N SER A 759 -38.10 28.63 19.83
CA SER A 759 -37.43 27.53 20.53
C SER A 759 -37.28 26.27 19.66
N ARG A 760 -38.28 25.90 18.90
CA ARG A 760 -38.22 24.73 18.00
C ARG A 760 -37.35 25.01 16.78
N ARG A 761 -37.54 26.23 16.15
CA ARG A 761 -36.74 26.62 14.99
C ARG A 761 -35.24 26.74 15.31
N ALA A 762 -34.90 27.21 16.52
CA ALA A 762 -33.54 27.22 17.03
C ALA A 762 -32.92 25.80 17.06
N CYS A 763 -33.66 24.81 17.61
CA CYS A 763 -33.22 23.43 17.57
C CYS A 763 -33.04 22.95 16.12
N GLN A 764 -34.01 23.20 15.24
CA GLN A 764 -33.97 22.76 13.85
C GLN A 764 -32.80 23.41 13.08
N THR A 765 -32.45 24.66 13.36
CA THR A 765 -31.25 25.31 12.79
C THR A 765 -30.00 24.52 13.17
N VAL A 766 -29.82 24.16 14.44
CA VAL A 766 -28.67 23.37 14.89
C VAL A 766 -28.68 21.96 14.26
N LEU A 767 -29.85 21.32 14.15
CA LEU A 767 -29.96 20.01 13.47
C LEU A 767 -29.60 20.11 11.99
N PHE A 768 -30.01 21.19 11.31
CA PHE A 768 -29.71 21.43 9.90
C PHE A 768 -28.20 21.59 9.69
N GLU A 769 -27.51 22.44 10.46
CA GLU A 769 -26.06 22.62 10.37
C GLU A 769 -25.31 21.30 10.64
N ASN A 770 -25.74 20.55 11.65
CA ASN A 770 -25.16 19.24 11.95
C ASN A 770 -25.38 18.23 10.81
N LEU A 771 -26.57 18.19 10.21
CA LEU A 771 -26.87 17.30 9.08
C LEU A 771 -26.02 17.64 7.87
N MET A 772 -25.95 18.91 7.51
CA MET A 772 -25.18 19.37 6.34
C MET A 772 -23.69 19.08 6.50
N ALA A 773 -23.10 19.36 7.66
CA ALA A 773 -21.70 19.08 7.92
C ALA A 773 -21.43 17.57 7.95
N LEU A 774 -22.24 16.79 8.67
CA LEU A 774 -22.03 15.33 8.78
C LEU A 774 -22.09 14.63 7.43
N VAL A 775 -23.08 14.94 6.58
CA VAL A 775 -23.22 14.27 5.28
C VAL A 775 -22.02 14.59 4.36
N LYS A 776 -21.55 15.84 4.39
CA LYS A 776 -20.34 16.26 3.67
C LYS A 776 -19.08 15.53 4.17
N ILE A 777 -18.90 15.40 5.48
CA ILE A 777 -17.77 14.71 6.13
C ILE A 777 -17.81 13.20 5.84
N LEU A 778 -18.99 12.60 5.71
CA LEU A 778 -19.15 11.18 5.37
C LEU A 778 -18.81 10.87 3.90
N ALA A 779 -19.05 11.79 3.00
CA ALA A 779 -19.01 11.57 1.55
C ALA A 779 -17.69 10.98 1.01
N PRO A 780 -16.48 11.40 1.44
CA PRO A 780 -15.25 10.78 0.97
C PRO A 780 -15.07 9.32 1.39
N VAL A 781 -15.51 8.97 2.61
CA VAL A 781 -15.29 7.64 3.21
C VAL A 781 -16.44 6.68 2.93
N MET A 782 -17.67 7.12 3.14
CA MET A 782 -18.90 6.33 2.95
C MET A 782 -19.82 6.99 1.90
N PRO A 783 -19.38 7.07 0.62
CA PRO A 783 -20.07 7.84 -0.40
C PRO A 783 -21.49 7.33 -0.69
N HIS A 784 -21.73 6.03 -0.61
CA HIS A 784 -23.06 5.47 -0.85
C HIS A 784 -24.03 5.81 0.29
N GLN A 785 -23.58 5.69 1.54
CA GLN A 785 -24.42 6.09 2.67
C GLN A 785 -24.67 7.59 2.68
N ALA A 786 -23.67 8.41 2.39
CA ALA A 786 -23.81 9.85 2.29
C ALA A 786 -24.80 10.25 1.18
N GLU A 787 -24.71 9.63 0.01
CA GLU A 787 -25.63 9.86 -1.09
C GLU A 787 -27.06 9.41 -0.73
N ASP A 788 -27.23 8.23 -0.11
CA ASP A 788 -28.55 7.75 0.31
C ASP A 788 -29.19 8.68 1.33
N ILE A 789 -28.42 9.20 2.28
CA ILE A 789 -28.88 10.24 3.21
C ILE A 789 -29.28 11.48 2.43
N TRP A 790 -28.40 11.98 1.54
CA TRP A 790 -28.62 13.22 0.76
C TRP A 790 -29.88 13.17 -0.08
N GLN A 791 -30.15 12.07 -0.77
CA GLN A 791 -31.33 11.91 -1.60
C GLN A 791 -32.64 11.88 -0.80
N ASN A 792 -32.56 11.69 0.55
CA ASN A 792 -33.71 11.75 1.44
C ASN A 792 -33.78 13.07 2.24
N VAL A 793 -32.83 13.99 2.08
CA VAL A 793 -32.94 15.36 2.60
C VAL A 793 -33.98 16.12 1.74
N PRO A 794 -34.89 16.90 2.34
CA PRO A 794 -35.85 17.70 1.58
C PRO A 794 -35.14 18.60 0.54
N GLU A 795 -35.71 18.72 -0.64
CA GLU A 795 -35.07 19.43 -1.78
C GLU A 795 -34.73 20.88 -1.44
N VAL A 796 -35.61 21.57 -0.74
CA VAL A 796 -35.43 22.98 -0.26
C VAL A 796 -34.19 23.13 0.63
N GLN A 797 -33.70 22.05 1.24
CA GLN A 797 -32.54 22.04 2.12
C GLN A 797 -31.24 21.68 1.39
N ARG A 798 -31.30 21.17 0.16
CA ARG A 798 -30.14 20.72 -0.62
C ARG A 798 -29.43 21.81 -1.41
N GLY A 799 -29.94 23.04 -1.42
CA GLY A 799 -29.32 24.17 -2.14
C GLY A 799 -29.13 23.92 -3.65
N GLY A 800 -30.02 23.12 -4.26
CA GLY A 800 -29.96 22.79 -5.70
C GLY A 800 -28.94 21.70 -6.08
N LEU A 801 -28.13 21.17 -5.15
CA LEU A 801 -27.17 20.12 -5.46
C LEU A 801 -27.87 18.77 -5.64
N ILE A 802 -27.64 18.14 -6.80
CA ILE A 802 -28.22 16.83 -7.13
C ILE A 802 -27.51 15.67 -6.42
N SER A 803 -26.24 15.82 -6.05
CA SER A 803 -25.44 14.82 -5.35
C SER A 803 -24.60 15.49 -4.27
N ILE A 804 -24.40 14.79 -3.14
CA ILE A 804 -23.51 15.22 -2.07
C ILE A 804 -22.05 15.31 -2.51
N LEU A 805 -21.65 14.54 -3.50
CA LEU A 805 -20.28 14.51 -4.03
C LEU A 805 -19.89 15.81 -4.77
N LEU A 806 -20.87 16.65 -5.11
CA LEU A 806 -20.67 17.96 -5.71
C LEU A 806 -20.55 19.07 -4.65
N SER A 807 -20.73 18.75 -3.37
CA SER A 807 -20.67 19.73 -2.29
C SER A 807 -19.23 20.11 -1.94
N ASP A 808 -19.06 21.30 -1.39
CA ASP A 808 -17.80 21.71 -0.77
C ASP A 808 -17.66 21.13 0.63
N TRP A 809 -16.40 20.92 1.06
CA TRP A 809 -16.06 20.53 2.43
C TRP A 809 -16.55 21.56 3.45
N PRO A 810 -17.09 21.14 4.60
CA PRO A 810 -17.55 22.09 5.59
C PRO A 810 -16.38 22.89 6.15
N VAL A 811 -16.64 24.18 6.41
CA VAL A 811 -15.65 25.10 6.97
C VAL A 811 -16.00 25.49 8.39
N VAL A 812 -14.98 25.75 9.20
CA VAL A 812 -15.14 26.28 10.55
C VAL A 812 -15.83 27.65 10.49
N ASN A 813 -16.83 27.87 11.32
CA ASN A 813 -17.51 29.14 11.46
C ASN A 813 -16.99 29.84 12.72
N GLU A 814 -16.28 30.94 12.57
CA GLU A 814 -15.64 31.67 13.67
C GLU A 814 -16.64 32.13 14.74
N LYS A 815 -17.90 32.44 14.38
CA LYS A 815 -18.94 32.84 15.32
C LYS A 815 -19.33 31.70 16.29
N TRP A 816 -19.12 30.44 15.90
CA TRP A 816 -19.46 29.30 16.75
C TRP A 816 -18.32 28.90 17.69
N ASN A 817 -17.17 29.51 17.56
CA ASN A 817 -16.04 29.21 18.42
C ASN A 817 -16.19 29.92 19.77
N ASN A 818 -16.49 29.16 20.81
CA ASN A 818 -16.73 29.68 22.15
C ASN A 818 -16.10 28.79 23.24
N PRO A 819 -14.81 28.93 23.52
CA PRO A 819 -14.10 28.13 24.52
C PRO A 819 -14.65 28.30 25.93
N GLN A 820 -15.13 29.48 26.30
CA GLN A 820 -15.72 29.71 27.61
C GLN A 820 -17.00 28.86 27.82
N LEU A 821 -17.81 28.79 26.77
CA LEU A 821 -19.03 27.97 26.79
C LEU A 821 -18.70 26.48 26.94
N GLU A 822 -17.59 26.03 26.39
CA GLU A 822 -17.13 24.64 26.57
C GLU A 822 -16.74 24.36 28.01
N GLU A 823 -16.03 25.26 28.67
CA GLU A 823 -15.70 25.14 30.10
C GLU A 823 -16.97 25.11 30.98
N ASP A 824 -17.92 25.98 30.68
CA ASP A 824 -19.19 26.04 31.40
C ASP A 824 -19.99 24.76 31.24
N PHE A 825 -20.15 24.27 30.00
CA PHE A 825 -20.87 23.04 29.74
C PHE A 825 -20.15 21.79 30.26
N THR A 826 -18.85 21.79 30.40
CA THR A 826 -18.11 20.72 31.07
C THR A 826 -18.59 20.55 32.52
N LYS A 827 -18.81 21.66 33.24
CA LYS A 827 -19.33 21.63 34.61
C LYS A 827 -20.82 21.24 34.65
N ILE A 828 -21.62 21.75 33.71
CA ILE A 828 -23.05 21.39 33.59
C ILE A 828 -23.21 19.90 33.29
N LEU A 829 -22.42 19.34 32.36
CA LEU A 829 -22.46 17.92 32.02
C LEU A 829 -22.05 17.03 33.19
N LYS A 830 -21.03 17.47 33.97
CA LYS A 830 -20.65 16.78 35.19
C LYS A 830 -21.80 16.74 36.21
N SER A 831 -22.50 17.89 36.42
CA SER A 831 -23.67 17.92 37.27
C SER A 831 -24.80 17.01 36.76
N ARG A 832 -25.01 16.94 35.42
CA ARG A 832 -25.99 16.03 34.82
C ARG A 832 -25.68 14.55 35.11
N GLU A 833 -24.41 14.17 35.09
CA GLU A 833 -23.98 12.80 35.44
C GLU A 833 -24.34 12.48 36.90
N VAL A 834 -24.05 13.40 37.84
CA VAL A 834 -24.39 13.23 39.27
C VAL A 834 -25.90 13.14 39.46
N VAL A 835 -26.67 13.97 38.76
CA VAL A 835 -28.14 13.90 38.77
C VAL A 835 -28.64 12.55 38.25
N SER A 836 -28.09 12.07 37.16
CA SER A 836 -28.46 10.78 36.57
C SER A 836 -28.19 9.62 37.54
N ARG A 837 -27.03 9.65 38.22
CA ARG A 837 -26.67 8.66 39.26
C ARG A 837 -27.57 8.75 40.50
N ALA A 838 -28.05 9.94 40.81
CA ALA A 838 -29.02 10.13 41.92
C ALA A 838 -30.40 9.55 41.59
N ILE A 839 -30.83 9.58 40.33
CA ILE A 839 -32.15 9.12 39.89
C ILE A 839 -32.15 7.59 39.62
N GLU A 840 -31.04 6.99 39.10
CA GLU A 840 -31.00 5.60 38.66
C GLU A 840 -31.41 4.58 39.76
N PRO A 841 -30.99 4.67 41.04
CA PRO A 841 -31.45 3.77 42.08
C PRO A 841 -32.98 3.80 42.28
N LEU A 842 -33.59 4.96 42.13
CA LEU A 842 -35.04 5.10 42.26
C LEU A 842 -35.80 4.44 41.10
N ARG A 843 -35.19 4.43 39.90
CA ARG A 843 -35.75 3.73 38.73
C ARG A 843 -35.56 2.22 38.88
N ALA A 844 -34.41 1.77 39.34
CA ALA A 844 -34.11 0.35 39.56
C ALA A 844 -35.07 -0.23 40.62
N ASP A 845 -35.34 0.52 41.70
CA ASP A 845 -36.29 0.18 42.77
C ASP A 845 -37.79 0.35 42.38
N LYS A 846 -38.04 0.82 41.12
CA LYS A 846 -39.41 1.14 40.64
C LYS A 846 -40.16 2.17 41.48
N LYS A 847 -39.46 3.00 42.26
CA LYS A 847 -40.06 4.14 43.00
C LYS A 847 -40.49 5.26 42.08
N VAL A 848 -39.80 5.37 40.90
CA VAL A 848 -40.16 6.25 39.80
C VAL A 848 -40.10 5.47 38.50
N GLY A 849 -41.05 5.74 37.60
CA GLY A 849 -41.06 5.09 36.24
C GLY A 849 -40.31 5.87 35.20
N SER A 850 -40.17 7.17 35.36
CA SER A 850 -39.49 8.08 34.40
C SER A 850 -38.79 9.20 35.15
N SER A 851 -37.70 9.73 34.59
CA SER A 851 -37.01 10.92 35.09
C SER A 851 -37.94 12.17 35.15
N LEU A 852 -38.98 12.21 34.32
CA LEU A 852 -39.99 13.30 34.37
C LEU A 852 -40.85 13.25 35.61
N GLU A 853 -40.89 12.18 36.42
CA GLU A 853 -41.65 12.06 37.65
C GLU A 853 -40.93 12.69 38.85
N VAL A 854 -39.72 13.20 38.67
CA VAL A 854 -38.93 13.77 39.77
C VAL A 854 -38.64 15.26 39.59
N ALA A 855 -38.46 15.91 40.75
CA ALA A 855 -37.81 17.20 40.90
C ALA A 855 -36.41 16.97 41.49
N VAL A 856 -35.42 17.66 40.97
CA VAL A 856 -34.05 17.63 41.49
C VAL A 856 -33.69 18.96 42.15
N TRP A 857 -32.97 18.86 43.26
CA TRP A 857 -32.47 19.97 44.03
C TRP A 857 -30.97 19.83 44.15
N ILE A 858 -30.22 20.85 43.68
CA ILE A 858 -28.76 20.75 43.53
C ILE A 858 -28.11 21.80 44.40
N LYS A 859 -27.18 21.37 45.22
CA LYS A 859 -26.22 22.20 45.93
C LYS A 859 -24.85 21.98 45.32
N ALA A 860 -24.16 23.02 44.88
CA ALA A 860 -22.80 22.99 44.40
C ALA A 860 -21.93 23.95 45.22
N GLU A 861 -20.64 23.62 45.38
CA GLU A 861 -19.67 24.51 46.05
C GLU A 861 -19.50 25.81 45.27
N ASN A 862 -19.54 25.73 43.92
CA ASN A 862 -19.58 26.88 43.03
C ASN A 862 -20.79 26.74 42.10
N ASP A 863 -21.86 27.49 42.36
CA ASP A 863 -23.14 27.41 41.66
C ASP A 863 -23.35 28.46 40.55
N ALA A 864 -22.34 29.32 40.32
CA ALA A 864 -22.47 30.46 39.40
C ALA A 864 -22.91 30.06 37.98
N ILE A 865 -22.34 28.98 37.44
CA ILE A 865 -22.63 28.48 36.09
C ILE A 865 -24.00 27.82 36.04
N LEU A 866 -24.32 27.02 37.05
CA LEU A 866 -25.66 26.41 37.16
C LEU A 866 -26.73 27.48 37.29
N LYS A 867 -26.47 28.53 38.06
CA LYS A 867 -27.38 29.67 38.28
C LYS A 867 -27.60 30.48 37.00
N ALA A 868 -26.54 30.68 36.20
CA ALA A 868 -26.65 31.35 34.89
C ALA A 868 -27.52 30.56 33.91
N ASN A 869 -27.62 29.24 34.08
CA ASN A 869 -28.38 28.33 33.21
C ASN A 869 -29.60 27.70 33.91
N GLU A 870 -30.02 28.21 35.08
CA GLU A 870 -31.05 27.60 35.94
C GLU A 870 -32.37 27.32 35.21
N LYS A 871 -32.78 28.19 34.29
CA LYS A 871 -34.00 28.04 33.48
C LYS A 871 -33.95 26.82 32.51
N ASP A 872 -32.76 26.40 32.11
CA ASP A 872 -32.55 25.32 31.15
C ASP A 872 -32.13 23.99 31.82
N LEU A 873 -31.82 24.03 33.16
CA LEU A 873 -31.34 22.83 33.86
C LEU A 873 -32.37 21.68 33.87
N ALA A 874 -33.67 21.99 34.00
CA ALA A 874 -34.73 20.96 33.96
C ALA A 874 -34.73 20.20 32.62
N ASP A 875 -34.54 20.90 31.50
CA ASP A 875 -34.43 20.31 30.14
C ASP A 875 -33.13 19.54 30.02
N ILE A 876 -31.99 20.12 30.45
CA ILE A 876 -30.67 19.50 30.41
C ILE A 876 -30.61 18.17 31.18
N TYR A 877 -31.24 18.12 32.35
CA TYR A 877 -31.32 16.93 33.18
C TYR A 877 -32.46 15.98 32.79
N ILE A 878 -33.36 16.41 31.90
CA ILE A 878 -34.55 15.68 31.44
C ILE A 878 -35.45 15.31 32.65
N VAL A 879 -35.78 16.31 33.46
CA VAL A 879 -36.66 16.21 34.66
C VAL A 879 -37.79 17.25 34.57
N SER A 880 -38.83 17.07 35.38
CA SER A 880 -39.92 18.06 35.39
C SER A 880 -39.52 19.37 36.04
N GLN A 881 -38.66 19.33 37.05
CA GLN A 881 -38.20 20.51 37.78
C GLN A 881 -36.74 20.34 38.21
N ALA A 882 -35.95 21.42 38.10
CA ALA A 882 -34.58 21.47 38.60
C ALA A 882 -34.41 22.79 39.37
N ASN A 883 -33.89 22.72 40.58
CA ASN A 883 -33.78 23.87 41.46
C ASN A 883 -32.39 23.90 42.10
N LEU A 884 -31.85 25.08 42.29
CA LEU A 884 -30.67 25.29 43.12
C LEU A 884 -31.09 25.45 44.58
N ALA A 885 -30.45 24.73 45.48
CA ALA A 885 -30.83 24.72 46.91
C ALA A 885 -29.59 24.82 47.81
N LYS A 886 -29.72 25.55 48.88
CA LYS A 886 -28.68 25.65 49.92
C LYS A 886 -28.87 24.60 51.01
N GLU A 887 -30.10 24.15 51.21
CA GLU A 887 -30.53 23.26 52.27
C GLU A 887 -31.34 22.09 51.69
N LYS A 888 -31.38 20.98 52.42
CA LYS A 888 -32.09 19.76 52.02
C LYS A 888 -33.61 20.02 52.02
N PRO A 889 -34.33 19.75 50.93
CA PRO A 889 -35.78 19.88 50.87
C PRO A 889 -36.49 18.80 51.71
N GLU A 890 -37.80 18.99 51.95
CA GLU A 890 -38.65 17.95 52.48
C GLU A 890 -38.95 16.84 51.50
N ASP A 891 -39.36 15.65 51.94
CA ASP A 891 -39.79 14.52 51.12
C ASP A 891 -38.71 13.99 50.13
N VAL A 892 -37.46 14.00 50.54
CA VAL A 892 -36.33 13.48 49.74
C VAL A 892 -36.45 11.95 49.59
N LEU A 893 -36.50 11.49 48.33
CA LEU A 893 -36.52 10.08 47.94
C LEU A 893 -35.12 9.46 47.90
N ASN A 894 -34.12 10.26 47.48
CA ASN A 894 -32.73 9.89 47.42
C ASN A 894 -31.81 11.11 47.55
N GLU A 895 -30.67 10.93 48.20
CA GLU A 895 -29.58 11.90 48.31
C GLU A 895 -28.30 11.30 47.75
N TYR A 896 -27.62 12.05 46.89
CA TYR A 896 -26.39 11.60 46.29
C TYR A 896 -25.35 12.74 46.27
N VAL A 897 -24.13 12.41 46.70
CA VAL A 897 -23.05 13.40 46.83
C VAL A 897 -21.84 12.89 46.04
N GLU A 898 -21.38 13.65 45.07
CA GLU A 898 -20.21 13.36 44.28
C GLU A 898 -19.65 14.64 43.67
N ASP A 899 -18.35 14.75 43.54
CA ASP A 899 -17.62 15.79 42.79
C ASP A 899 -18.00 17.25 43.17
N GLY A 900 -18.26 17.51 44.45
CA GLY A 900 -18.66 18.83 44.94
C GLY A 900 -20.13 19.18 44.69
N TYR A 901 -20.93 18.24 44.18
CA TYR A 901 -22.38 18.35 44.04
C TYR A 901 -23.09 17.51 45.08
N THR A 902 -24.12 18.08 45.72
CA THR A 902 -25.12 17.34 46.49
C THR A 902 -26.44 17.41 45.73
N VAL A 903 -26.99 16.26 45.39
CA VAL A 903 -28.26 16.16 44.65
C VAL A 903 -29.30 15.48 45.54
N TRP A 904 -30.42 16.18 45.78
CA TRP A 904 -31.60 15.62 46.39
C TRP A 904 -32.69 15.41 45.37
N VAL A 905 -33.25 14.22 45.31
CA VAL A 905 -34.33 13.85 44.41
C VAL A 905 -35.64 13.75 45.20
N THR A 906 -36.66 14.49 44.77
CA THR A 906 -38.03 14.45 45.32
C THR A 906 -39.00 14.05 44.19
N LYS A 907 -40.27 13.75 44.54
CA LYS A 907 -41.33 13.67 43.53
C LYS A 907 -41.53 15.03 42.88
N ALA A 908 -41.79 15.04 41.58
CA ALA A 908 -42.15 16.26 40.87
C ALA A 908 -43.49 16.81 41.40
N ARG A 909 -43.58 18.15 41.51
CA ARG A 909 -44.79 18.86 41.95
C ARG A 909 -45.76 19.08 40.79
N GLY A 910 -47.08 19.04 41.07
CA GLY A 910 -48.14 19.19 40.11
C GLY A 910 -48.63 17.85 39.56
N GLU A 911 -49.40 17.89 38.49
CA GLU A 911 -49.95 16.72 37.82
C GLU A 911 -49.29 16.45 36.48
N LYS A 912 -49.34 15.22 35.97
CA LYS A 912 -48.76 14.82 34.70
C LYS A 912 -49.55 15.41 33.54
N CYS A 913 -48.91 16.29 32.78
CA CYS A 913 -49.46 16.83 31.54
C CYS A 913 -49.69 15.70 30.51
N THR A 914 -50.90 15.59 29.96
CA THR A 914 -51.30 14.55 29.03
C THR A 914 -50.59 14.65 27.65
N ARG A 915 -50.04 15.83 27.33
CA ARG A 915 -49.38 16.10 26.06
C ARG A 915 -47.86 15.96 26.16
N CYS A 916 -47.16 16.67 27.08
CA CYS A 916 -45.68 16.66 27.20
C CYS A 916 -45.14 15.72 28.27
N TRP A 917 -46.00 15.15 29.12
CA TRP A 917 -45.71 14.23 30.23
C TRP A 917 -44.90 14.81 31.38
N LYS A 918 -44.56 16.11 31.36
CA LYS A 918 -43.97 16.81 32.51
C LYS A 918 -45.00 17.04 33.59
N TYR A 919 -44.59 17.08 34.83
CA TYR A 919 -45.42 17.36 35.99
C TYR A 919 -45.44 18.88 36.24
N ARG A 920 -46.62 19.48 36.13
CA ARG A 920 -46.85 20.92 36.26
C ARG A 920 -48.29 21.20 36.71
N GLU A 921 -48.63 22.46 36.98
CA GLU A 921 -50.01 22.90 37.07
C GLU A 921 -50.71 22.75 35.74
N LEU A 922 -51.89 22.18 35.72
CA LEU A 922 -52.65 21.88 34.51
C LEU A 922 -53.92 22.74 34.41
N ASN A 923 -54.35 23.00 33.20
CA ASN A 923 -55.65 23.59 32.90
C ASN A 923 -56.76 22.53 32.93
N SER A 924 -58.01 22.96 32.67
CA SER A 924 -59.19 22.07 32.61
C SER A 924 -59.07 20.92 31.61
N ASP A 925 -58.22 21.04 30.58
CA ASP A 925 -58.03 20.06 29.52
C ASP A 925 -56.91 19.06 29.91
N GLY A 926 -56.28 19.19 31.06
CA GLY A 926 -55.21 18.31 31.54
C GLY A 926 -53.87 18.57 30.88
N ILE A 927 -53.60 19.78 30.38
CA ILE A 927 -52.33 20.19 29.76
C ILE A 927 -51.73 21.39 30.47
N CYS A 928 -50.40 21.47 30.51
CA CYS A 928 -49.63 22.52 31.12
C CYS A 928 -49.64 23.82 30.30
N PRO A 929 -49.28 24.98 30.89
CA PRO A 929 -49.27 26.28 30.19
C PRO A 929 -48.46 26.28 28.89
N ASP A 930 -47.28 25.66 28.91
CA ASP A 930 -46.42 25.59 27.71
C ASP A 930 -47.13 24.80 26.56
N CYS A 931 -47.87 23.75 26.90
CA CYS A 931 -48.62 22.97 25.91
C CYS A 931 -49.85 23.72 25.42
N VAL A 932 -50.50 24.56 26.27
CA VAL A 932 -51.61 25.43 25.84
C VAL A 932 -51.11 26.45 24.80
N GLU A 933 -49.96 27.04 25.05
CA GLU A 933 -49.36 27.98 24.09
C GLU A 933 -48.92 27.28 22.77
N ALA A 934 -48.39 26.08 22.88
CA ALA A 934 -47.87 25.33 21.71
C ALA A 934 -48.97 24.88 20.73
N ILE A 935 -50.24 24.75 21.18
CA ILE A 935 -51.39 24.31 20.33
C ILE A 935 -52.25 25.47 19.84
N LYS A 936 -52.01 26.70 20.35
CA LYS A 936 -52.62 27.94 19.78
C LYS A 936 -52.05 28.24 18.39
#